data_85d756de12433018f9129fe16cb89163
#
_entry.id   85d756de12433018f9129fe16cb89163
#
_cell.length_a   1.000
_cell.length_b   1.000
_cell.length_c   1.000
_cell.angle_alpha   90.00
_cell.angle_beta   90.00
_cell.angle_gamma   90.00
#
_symmetry.space_group_name_H-M   'P 1'
#
loop_
_entity.id
_entity.type
_entity.pdbx_description
1 polymer ?
#
loop_
_entity_poly.entity_id
_entity_poly.type
_entity_poly.pdbx_seq_one_letter_code
_entity_poly.pdbx_strand_id
1 'polypeptide(L)'
;MIKFHVTIAAVLQLCFLSVCAQAADAPPPDAFRVMPPMAAEKPTITPYLKYQTEMAWHEDDLRRASWEGIRTEADLLNMQRELLKRLLKMIGGLPIEKTPLNARVTGRIRMQGFHIEKLIFESLPGIYVAALVYVPDDAGKHPAVLVPSGHSTNGKAYYQALCQRLVQRGYVVISWDAFGQGERSQFWDEKNHKSRYNLICAEHAILGNLAYLAGTNLARWEIWDGIRAVDYLLTRDDVDPERINITGTSGGGFQTTLIAAVDSRIKVVAPSCYITALAMRVYNRIFKDPDSDPEQDLDGMILNGLDHPGLLLLMYPRPVFVSAAVLDFFPIEGTQQTVHEVERVYEKFGHADRIGMHAGYHGHQFSDENQEAAINFLDHFNGMPRQRSLPEVKQLDDQTLQCTRTGQVMLEYPNARSLMDVIRDYFEEHKTGPATTLKQIYYSKSYPGINSWRVSEYQGAAPGHNEILWEQMGSTRSGDVSIDRYLLHHSRYLAMPLLHIHKSSSDQRRVLLWLGESGKVRESDWSDVRKYLDAGYDIVSIDPRGLGETRMPYKAASPDDPLLGQMDFDRAYVSPISGVLADYVYNSVLTGRPYLLQMIEDVEIARRFAAEKMNRNSEFEVTGTGDAATLSRAVAETLPNIKLLPQPDAHVVKWSDLVEQKQELWPIEYLLPGGAYIH
;
A
#
# COMPACT_ATOMS: atom_id res chain seq x y z
N MET A 1 5.57 42.83 -51.86
CA MET A 1 4.69 41.96 -51.10
C MET A 1 4.49 40.55 -51.66
N ILE A 2 4.74 40.28 -52.93
CA ILE A 2 4.48 38.97 -53.57
C ILE A 2 5.63 37.95 -53.40
N LYS A 3 6.88 38.39 -53.15
CA LYS A 3 8.01 37.46 -52.97
C LYS A 3 8.09 36.81 -51.57
N PHE A 4 7.42 37.35 -50.54
CA PHE A 4 7.44 36.77 -49.16
C PHE A 4 6.42 35.64 -48.97
N HIS A 5 5.36 35.59 -49.77
CA HIS A 5 4.30 34.57 -49.65
C HIS A 5 4.68 33.24 -50.31
N VAL A 6 5.56 33.24 -51.30
CA VAL A 6 6.01 32.02 -52.01
C VAL A 6 7.01 31.21 -51.14
N THR A 7 7.81 31.90 -50.34
CA THR A 7 8.80 31.23 -49.46
C THR A 7 8.15 30.54 -48.27
N ILE A 8 7.08 31.14 -47.69
CA ILE A 8 6.35 30.55 -46.57
C ILE A 8 5.52 29.33 -47.00
N ALA A 9 4.90 29.38 -48.18
CA ALA A 9 4.17 28.26 -48.72
C ALA A 9 5.08 27.06 -49.06
N ALA A 10 6.28 27.30 -49.57
CA ALA A 10 7.24 26.25 -49.89
C ALA A 10 7.85 25.60 -48.62
N VAL A 11 8.08 26.39 -47.56
CA VAL A 11 8.57 25.85 -46.26
C VAL A 11 7.46 25.07 -45.54
N LEU A 12 6.21 25.55 -45.55
CA LEU A 12 5.07 24.83 -45.02
C LEU A 12 4.78 23.53 -45.78
N GLN A 13 4.94 23.55 -47.15
CA GLN A 13 4.75 22.36 -47.95
C GLN A 13 5.88 21.33 -47.79
N LEU A 14 7.12 21.77 -47.57
CA LEU A 14 8.26 20.90 -47.22
C LEU A 14 8.14 20.35 -45.79
N CYS A 15 7.65 21.12 -44.84
CA CYS A 15 7.35 20.60 -43.49
C CYS A 15 6.18 19.61 -43.49
N PHE A 16 5.13 19.87 -44.30
CA PHE A 16 4.01 18.93 -44.45
C PHE A 16 4.42 17.66 -45.20
N LEU A 17 5.28 17.74 -46.20
CA LEU A 17 5.80 16.58 -46.93
C LEU A 17 6.79 15.76 -46.07
N SER A 18 7.60 16.39 -45.19
CA SER A 18 8.47 15.66 -44.28
C SER A 18 7.70 15.02 -43.14
N VAL A 19 6.64 15.65 -42.63
CA VAL A 19 5.77 15.05 -41.59
C VAL A 19 4.92 13.92 -42.19
N CYS A 20 4.41 14.08 -43.45
CA CYS A 20 3.70 13.01 -44.15
C CYS A 20 4.64 11.84 -44.58
N ALA A 21 5.92 12.10 -44.91
CA ALA A 21 6.86 11.06 -45.26
C ALA A 21 7.30 10.21 -44.00
N GLN A 22 7.36 10.82 -42.81
CA GLN A 22 7.59 10.09 -41.58
C GLN A 22 6.38 9.25 -41.11
N ALA A 23 5.15 9.69 -41.44
CA ALA A 23 3.93 8.91 -41.14
C ALA A 23 3.69 7.75 -42.12
N ALA A 24 4.35 7.71 -43.28
CA ALA A 24 4.14 6.67 -44.29
C ALA A 24 4.92 5.36 -43.99
N ASP A 25 5.84 5.34 -43.02
CA ASP A 25 6.71 4.19 -42.72
C ASP A 25 6.38 3.50 -41.38
N ALA A 26 5.45 4.03 -40.57
CA ALA A 26 5.06 3.40 -39.32
C ALA A 26 4.11 2.23 -39.58
N PRO A 27 4.33 1.06 -38.90
CA PRO A 27 3.37 -0.03 -38.97
C PRO A 27 2.00 0.39 -38.41
N PRO A 28 0.90 -0.25 -38.87
CA PRO A 28 -0.41 0.08 -38.36
C PRO A 28 -0.51 -0.26 -36.84
N PRO A 29 -1.32 0.47 -36.04
CA PRO A 29 -1.44 0.25 -34.58
C PRO A 29 -1.70 -1.21 -34.19
N ASP A 30 -2.48 -1.94 -35.00
CA ASP A 30 -2.77 -3.37 -34.75
C ASP A 30 -1.54 -4.29 -34.90
N ALA A 31 -0.47 -3.83 -35.55
CA ALA A 31 0.79 -4.58 -35.60
C ALA A 31 1.44 -4.73 -34.23
N PHE A 32 1.18 -3.80 -33.30
CA PHE A 32 1.72 -3.81 -31.95
C PHE A 32 0.79 -4.49 -30.94
N ARG A 33 -0.42 -4.88 -31.33
CA ARG A 33 -1.39 -5.53 -30.45
C ARG A 33 -1.20 -7.04 -30.45
N VAL A 34 -1.01 -7.62 -29.25
CA VAL A 34 -0.84 -9.07 -29.05
C VAL A 34 -2.15 -9.72 -28.61
N MET A 35 -2.84 -9.12 -27.66
CA MET A 35 -4.08 -9.64 -27.09
C MET A 35 -5.33 -9.00 -27.73
N PRO A 36 -6.46 -9.72 -27.77
CA PRO A 36 -7.71 -9.08 -28.14
C PRO A 36 -8.06 -7.99 -27.11
N PRO A 37 -8.71 -6.90 -27.54
CA PRO A 37 -9.12 -5.83 -26.61
C PRO A 37 -10.04 -6.40 -25.53
N MET A 38 -9.74 -6.11 -24.28
CA MET A 38 -10.66 -6.45 -23.19
C MET A 38 -11.87 -5.51 -23.27
N ALA A 39 -13.07 -6.05 -23.06
CA ALA A 39 -14.31 -5.25 -23.04
C ALA A 39 -14.25 -4.28 -21.85
N ALA A 40 -14.18 -2.98 -22.15
CA ALA A 40 -14.06 -1.91 -21.15
C ALA A 40 -15.33 -1.71 -20.28
N GLU A 41 -16.41 -2.48 -20.55
CA GLU A 41 -17.72 -2.22 -19.95
C GLU A 41 -17.95 -2.88 -18.59
N LYS A 42 -17.14 -3.86 -18.20
CA LYS A 42 -17.29 -4.54 -16.91
C LYS A 42 -15.93 -4.73 -16.24
N PRO A 43 -15.78 -4.35 -14.96
CA PRO A 43 -14.59 -4.72 -14.21
C PRO A 43 -14.51 -6.25 -14.17
N THR A 44 -13.40 -6.77 -14.66
CA THR A 44 -13.11 -8.21 -14.65
C THR A 44 -11.92 -8.47 -13.75
N ILE A 45 -11.97 -9.61 -13.04
CA ILE A 45 -10.80 -10.06 -12.28
C ILE A 45 -9.70 -10.36 -13.27
N THR A 46 -8.62 -9.57 -13.22
CA THR A 46 -7.50 -9.76 -14.11
C THR A 46 -6.72 -11.03 -13.78
N PRO A 47 -6.01 -11.59 -14.75
CA PRO A 47 -5.08 -12.69 -14.50
C PRO A 47 -4.09 -12.40 -13.38
N TYR A 48 -3.58 -11.17 -13.30
CA TYR A 48 -2.62 -10.80 -12.27
C TYR A 48 -3.25 -10.76 -10.87
N LEU A 49 -4.46 -10.24 -10.72
CA LEU A 49 -5.17 -10.28 -9.43
C LEU A 49 -5.46 -11.72 -8.99
N LYS A 50 -5.86 -12.60 -9.93
CA LYS A 50 -6.02 -14.03 -9.63
C LYS A 50 -4.75 -14.67 -9.13
N TYR A 51 -3.62 -14.35 -9.77
CA TYR A 51 -2.30 -14.81 -9.35
C TYR A 51 -1.96 -14.32 -7.93
N GLN A 52 -2.14 -13.02 -7.64
CA GLN A 52 -1.90 -12.48 -6.29
C GLN A 52 -2.80 -13.13 -5.24
N THR A 53 -4.06 -13.38 -5.58
CA THR A 53 -5.01 -14.05 -4.71
C THR A 53 -4.61 -15.50 -4.41
N GLU A 54 -4.17 -16.27 -5.43
CA GLU A 54 -3.65 -17.63 -5.20
C GLU A 54 -2.42 -17.63 -4.28
N MET A 55 -1.50 -16.70 -4.50
CA MET A 55 -0.32 -16.58 -3.63
C MET A 55 -0.71 -16.28 -2.18
N ALA A 56 -1.64 -15.37 -1.98
CA ALA A 56 -2.14 -15.02 -0.65
C ALA A 56 -2.84 -16.20 0.04
N TRP A 57 -3.67 -16.95 -0.68
CA TRP A 57 -4.32 -18.16 -0.15
C TRP A 57 -3.32 -19.27 0.18
N HIS A 58 -2.32 -19.47 -0.66
CA HIS A 58 -1.28 -20.46 -0.38
C HIS A 58 -0.56 -20.18 0.95
N GLU A 59 -0.18 -18.94 1.19
CA GLU A 59 0.48 -18.53 2.44
C GLU A 59 -0.48 -18.62 3.64
N ASP A 60 -1.76 -18.33 3.45
CA ASP A 60 -2.77 -18.50 4.52
C ASP A 60 -2.96 -19.99 4.89
N ASP A 61 -2.95 -20.89 3.92
CA ASP A 61 -3.00 -22.33 4.17
C ASP A 61 -1.77 -22.81 4.97
N LEU A 62 -0.56 -22.30 4.63
CA LEU A 62 0.66 -22.60 5.40
C LEU A 62 0.58 -22.07 6.84
N ARG A 63 0.04 -20.87 7.03
CA ARG A 63 -0.21 -20.30 8.35
C ARG A 63 -1.15 -21.19 9.18
N ARG A 64 -2.28 -21.59 8.60
CA ARG A 64 -3.26 -22.47 9.26
C ARG A 64 -2.63 -23.81 9.65
N ALA A 65 -1.88 -24.43 8.74
CA ALA A 65 -1.18 -25.68 9.04
C ALA A 65 -0.19 -25.51 10.20
N SER A 66 0.47 -24.34 10.32
CA SER A 66 1.37 -24.06 11.45
C SER A 66 0.65 -24.01 12.80
N TRP A 67 -0.62 -23.55 12.82
CA TRP A 67 -1.42 -23.47 14.04
C TRP A 67 -1.89 -24.83 14.55
N GLU A 68 -1.95 -25.85 13.70
CA GLU A 68 -2.23 -27.23 14.13
C GLU A 68 -1.17 -27.77 15.09
N GLY A 69 0.04 -27.19 15.07
CA GLY A 69 1.12 -27.49 16.01
C GLY A 69 0.93 -26.95 17.42
N ILE A 70 0.01 -26.01 17.65
CA ILE A 70 -0.28 -25.43 18.98
C ILE A 70 -1.03 -26.47 19.82
N ARG A 71 -0.33 -27.19 20.69
CA ARG A 71 -0.92 -28.22 21.56
C ARG A 71 -1.02 -27.78 23.00
N THR A 72 -0.10 -26.95 23.44
CA THR A 72 0.00 -26.43 24.81
C THR A 72 -0.02 -24.90 24.81
N GLU A 73 -0.32 -24.32 25.97
CA GLU A 73 -0.24 -22.86 26.12
C GLU A 73 1.21 -22.35 25.93
N ALA A 74 2.20 -23.17 26.28
CA ALA A 74 3.61 -22.84 26.03
C ALA A 74 3.91 -22.73 24.51
N ASP A 75 3.32 -23.60 23.68
CA ASP A 75 3.45 -23.51 22.22
C ASP A 75 2.85 -22.19 21.71
N LEU A 76 1.67 -21.82 22.23
CA LEU A 76 1.00 -20.57 21.90
C LEU A 76 1.84 -19.34 22.27
N LEU A 77 2.36 -19.30 23.51
CA LEU A 77 3.21 -18.20 23.97
C LEU A 77 4.53 -18.13 23.19
N ASN A 78 5.08 -19.26 22.74
CA ASN A 78 6.22 -19.27 21.83
C ASN A 78 5.86 -18.66 20.47
N MET A 79 4.72 -19.04 19.91
CA MET A 79 4.23 -18.48 18.65
C MET A 79 3.99 -16.96 18.75
N GLN A 80 3.35 -16.50 19.83
CA GLN A 80 3.17 -15.06 20.07
C GLN A 80 4.50 -14.29 20.06
N ARG A 81 5.54 -14.82 20.72
CA ARG A 81 6.86 -14.17 20.73
C ARG A 81 7.47 -14.06 19.33
N GLU A 82 7.36 -15.11 18.53
CA GLU A 82 7.85 -15.08 17.14
C GLU A 82 7.03 -14.16 16.23
N LEU A 83 5.70 -14.14 16.38
CA LEU A 83 4.84 -13.22 15.64
C LEU A 83 5.11 -11.76 16.01
N LEU A 84 5.27 -11.45 17.30
CA LEU A 84 5.63 -10.10 17.77
C LEU A 84 6.99 -9.66 17.21
N LYS A 85 7.98 -10.55 17.22
CA LYS A 85 9.30 -10.27 16.64
C LYS A 85 9.22 -9.97 15.15
N ARG A 86 8.38 -10.73 14.41
CA ARG A 86 8.12 -10.49 12.98
C ARG A 86 7.43 -9.15 12.76
N LEU A 87 6.37 -8.83 13.53
CA LEU A 87 5.69 -7.54 13.48
C LEU A 87 6.66 -6.37 13.67
N LEU A 88 7.45 -6.41 14.75
CA LEU A 88 8.44 -5.37 15.03
C LEU A 88 9.47 -5.23 13.90
N LYS A 89 9.89 -6.34 13.31
CA LYS A 89 10.81 -6.30 12.15
C LYS A 89 10.18 -5.62 10.94
N MET A 90 8.91 -5.91 10.63
CA MET A 90 8.22 -5.34 9.46
C MET A 90 8.04 -3.84 9.56
N ILE A 91 7.83 -3.31 10.76
CA ILE A 91 7.71 -1.87 11.01
C ILE A 91 9.06 -1.17 11.28
N GLY A 92 10.19 -1.89 11.17
CA GLY A 92 11.51 -1.35 11.47
C GLY A 92 11.81 -1.13 12.95
N GLY A 93 11.12 -1.85 13.86
CA GLY A 93 11.18 -1.68 15.31
C GLY A 93 10.34 -0.50 15.80
N LEU A 94 10.42 -0.20 17.08
CA LEU A 94 9.82 0.99 17.71
C LEU A 94 10.92 1.93 18.21
N PRO A 95 10.67 3.24 18.37
CA PRO A 95 11.59 4.12 19.07
C PRO A 95 11.92 3.57 20.46
N ILE A 96 13.18 3.65 20.87
CA ILE A 96 13.62 3.06 22.17
C ILE A 96 13.47 4.09 23.28
N GLU A 97 13.77 5.34 22.99
CA GLU A 97 13.80 6.41 24.00
C GLU A 97 12.43 7.05 24.16
N LYS A 98 11.95 7.09 25.39
CA LYS A 98 10.75 7.81 25.80
C LYS A 98 11.12 9.24 26.24
N THR A 99 11.11 10.16 25.30
CA THR A 99 11.32 11.58 25.58
C THR A 99 10.18 12.19 26.40
N PRO A 100 10.35 13.34 27.08
CA PRO A 100 9.28 14.02 27.80
C PRO A 100 8.06 14.28 26.89
N LEU A 101 6.86 14.03 27.39
CA LEU A 101 5.61 14.27 26.65
C LEU A 101 5.32 15.76 26.40
N ASN A 102 5.88 16.65 27.22
CA ASN A 102 5.61 18.09 27.18
C ASN A 102 4.11 18.41 27.07
N ALA A 103 3.28 17.60 27.73
CA ALA A 103 1.84 17.63 27.61
C ALA A 103 1.25 18.94 28.14
N ARG A 104 0.36 19.55 27.36
CA ARG A 104 -0.28 20.85 27.68
C ARG A 104 -1.75 20.80 27.33
N VAL A 105 -2.61 21.15 28.32
CA VAL A 105 -4.03 21.41 28.09
C VAL A 105 -4.19 22.85 27.59
N THR A 106 -4.58 22.99 26.33
CA THR A 106 -4.73 24.32 25.68
C THR A 106 -6.11 24.93 25.87
N GLY A 107 -7.09 24.14 26.32
CA GLY A 107 -8.45 24.62 26.59
C GLY A 107 -9.32 23.53 27.19
N ARG A 108 -10.49 23.93 27.70
CA ARG A 108 -11.50 23.03 28.26
C ARG A 108 -12.89 23.39 27.78
N ILE A 109 -13.72 22.39 27.51
CA ILE A 109 -15.12 22.52 27.13
C ILE A 109 -15.95 21.81 28.20
N ARG A 110 -16.87 22.54 28.86
CA ARG A 110 -17.80 21.93 29.83
C ARG A 110 -18.99 21.32 29.11
N MET A 111 -19.31 20.11 29.49
CA MET A 111 -20.48 19.37 29.04
C MET A 111 -21.32 18.96 30.25
N GLN A 112 -22.44 18.30 30.06
CA GLN A 112 -23.25 17.81 31.16
C GLN A 112 -22.68 16.49 31.72
N GLY A 113 -22.13 16.56 32.93
CA GLY A 113 -21.56 15.40 33.65
C GLY A 113 -20.14 15.02 33.24
N PHE A 114 -19.51 15.77 32.34
CA PHE A 114 -18.11 15.60 31.94
C PHE A 114 -17.54 16.89 31.34
N HIS A 115 -16.25 16.93 31.14
CA HIS A 115 -15.60 17.98 30.35
C HIS A 115 -14.64 17.40 29.33
N ILE A 116 -14.28 18.21 28.32
CA ILE A 116 -13.33 17.86 27.28
C ILE A 116 -12.10 18.73 27.43
N GLU A 117 -10.93 18.14 27.62
CA GLU A 117 -9.64 18.81 27.60
C GLU A 117 -9.04 18.76 26.19
N LYS A 118 -8.63 19.92 25.67
CA LYS A 118 -7.85 20.03 24.43
C LYS A 118 -6.40 19.86 24.79
N LEU A 119 -5.79 18.79 24.31
CA LEU A 119 -4.45 18.36 24.70
C LEU A 119 -3.49 18.45 23.51
N ILE A 120 -2.30 18.97 23.74
CA ILE A 120 -1.14 18.80 22.86
C ILE A 120 -0.05 18.09 23.65
N PHE A 121 0.52 17.04 23.09
CA PHE A 121 1.70 16.37 23.64
C PHE A 121 2.70 16.03 22.53
N GLU A 122 3.96 15.78 22.90
CA GLU A 122 5.00 15.32 21.97
C GLU A 122 5.17 13.81 22.06
N SER A 123 5.00 13.09 20.95
CA SER A 123 5.29 11.66 20.89
C SER A 123 6.77 11.40 20.65
N LEU A 124 7.42 12.25 19.86
CA LEU A 124 8.86 12.37 19.65
C LEU A 124 9.24 13.86 19.69
N PRO A 125 10.51 14.23 19.87
CA PRO A 125 10.89 15.64 19.86
C PRO A 125 10.45 16.37 18.60
N GLY A 126 9.60 17.39 18.77
CA GLY A 126 9.00 18.17 17.69
C GLY A 126 7.85 17.50 16.94
N ILE A 127 7.47 16.28 17.29
CA ILE A 127 6.28 15.61 16.74
C ILE A 127 5.11 15.80 17.70
N TYR A 128 4.29 16.78 17.37
CA TYR A 128 3.13 17.16 18.17
C TYR A 128 1.89 16.34 17.83
N VAL A 129 1.20 15.89 18.85
CA VAL A 129 -0.07 15.15 18.76
C VAL A 129 -1.18 16.02 19.33
N ALA A 130 -2.17 16.33 18.50
CA ALA A 130 -3.39 17.03 18.93
C ALA A 130 -4.43 16.00 19.36
N ALA A 131 -4.88 16.08 20.61
CA ALA A 131 -5.78 15.11 21.22
C ALA A 131 -6.92 15.79 22.00
N LEU A 132 -8.01 15.05 22.16
CA LEU A 132 -9.12 15.40 23.05
C LEU A 132 -9.19 14.37 24.17
N VAL A 133 -9.26 14.86 25.42
CA VAL A 133 -9.44 13.99 26.58
C VAL A 133 -10.81 14.30 27.20
N TYR A 134 -11.69 13.31 27.20
CA TYR A 134 -13.02 13.39 27.78
C TYR A 134 -12.94 12.83 29.20
N VAL A 135 -13.33 13.61 30.18
CA VAL A 135 -13.12 13.30 31.60
C VAL A 135 -14.46 13.40 32.34
N PRO A 136 -14.89 12.33 33.05
CA PRO A 136 -16.06 12.41 33.95
C PRO A 136 -15.89 13.49 35.02
N ASP A 137 -16.98 14.14 35.41
CA ASP A 137 -16.93 15.21 36.49
C ASP A 137 -16.99 14.60 37.90
N ASP A 138 -17.31 13.32 38.06
CA ASP A 138 -17.32 12.64 39.36
C ASP A 138 -15.89 12.31 39.83
N ALA A 139 -15.72 12.25 41.13
CA ALA A 139 -14.41 12.02 41.75
C ALA A 139 -14.04 10.52 41.75
N GLY A 140 -12.76 10.25 41.56
CA GLY A 140 -12.22 8.90 41.68
C GLY A 140 -11.32 8.50 40.49
N LYS A 141 -10.90 7.25 40.49
CA LYS A 141 -10.15 6.66 39.36
C LYS A 141 -11.09 5.94 38.42
N HIS A 142 -11.00 6.27 37.17
CA HIS A 142 -11.82 5.74 36.09
C HIS A 142 -11.02 4.76 35.22
N PRO A 143 -11.65 3.74 34.66
CA PRO A 143 -11.04 3.02 33.55
C PRO A 143 -10.83 3.96 32.38
N ALA A 144 -9.82 3.77 31.56
CA ALA A 144 -9.56 4.62 30.40
C ALA A 144 -9.74 3.86 29.09
N VAL A 145 -10.13 4.59 28.04
CA VAL A 145 -10.24 4.08 26.67
C VAL A 145 -9.49 4.99 25.71
N LEU A 146 -8.59 4.39 24.94
CA LEU A 146 -7.97 5.02 23.79
C LEU A 146 -8.91 4.87 22.59
N VAL A 147 -9.12 5.97 21.86
CA VAL A 147 -9.91 5.99 20.62
C VAL A 147 -9.06 6.64 19.53
N PRO A 148 -8.12 5.86 18.90
CA PRO A 148 -7.37 6.36 17.77
C PRO A 148 -8.30 6.70 16.61
N SER A 149 -8.02 7.81 15.91
CA SER A 149 -8.79 8.21 14.74
C SER A 149 -8.53 7.28 13.57
N GLY A 150 -9.60 6.87 12.90
CA GLY A 150 -9.51 6.29 11.58
C GLY A 150 -9.43 7.37 10.50
N HIS A 151 -9.47 6.97 9.23
CA HIS A 151 -9.33 7.89 8.12
C HIS A 151 -10.51 8.87 8.03
N SER A 152 -10.25 10.12 8.39
CA SER A 152 -11.21 11.21 8.29
C SER A 152 -10.50 12.57 8.19
N THR A 153 -11.03 13.47 7.37
CA THR A 153 -10.41 14.79 7.15
C THR A 153 -10.37 15.66 8.41
N ASN A 154 -11.32 15.47 9.32
CA ASN A 154 -11.40 16.19 10.60
C ASN A 154 -10.87 15.40 11.81
N GLY A 155 -10.23 14.25 11.56
CA GLY A 155 -9.51 13.49 12.58
C GLY A 155 -10.35 13.15 13.81
N LYS A 156 -9.81 13.43 15.00
CA LYS A 156 -10.44 13.17 16.29
C LYS A 156 -11.84 13.78 16.46
N ALA A 157 -12.17 14.86 15.76
CA ALA A 157 -13.48 15.50 15.82
C ALA A 157 -14.59 14.60 15.25
N TYR A 158 -14.28 13.76 14.25
CA TYR A 158 -15.21 12.78 13.70
C TYR A 158 -15.67 11.76 14.75
N TYR A 159 -14.78 11.36 15.65
CA TYR A 159 -15.03 10.32 16.65
C TYR A 159 -15.66 10.80 17.95
N GLN A 160 -16.03 12.09 18.04
CA GLN A 160 -16.58 12.68 19.25
C GLN A 160 -17.82 11.98 19.80
N ALA A 161 -18.67 11.42 18.94
CA ALA A 161 -19.87 10.70 19.37
C ALA A 161 -19.52 9.46 20.21
N LEU A 162 -18.59 8.62 19.72
CA LEU A 162 -18.10 7.47 20.46
C LEU A 162 -17.43 7.89 21.79
N CYS A 163 -16.59 8.93 21.75
CA CYS A 163 -15.92 9.44 22.95
C CYS A 163 -16.91 9.97 24.01
N GLN A 164 -17.96 10.70 23.57
CA GLN A 164 -19.00 11.18 24.47
C GLN A 164 -19.82 10.03 25.08
N ARG A 165 -20.09 8.97 24.33
CA ARG A 165 -20.77 7.77 24.83
C ARG A 165 -19.95 7.05 25.89
N LEU A 166 -18.65 6.90 25.64
CA LEU A 166 -17.74 6.25 26.59
C LEU A 166 -17.54 7.06 27.88
N VAL A 167 -17.34 8.38 27.80
CA VAL A 167 -17.18 9.20 29.01
C VAL A 167 -18.44 9.22 29.86
N GLN A 168 -19.63 9.23 29.25
CA GLN A 168 -20.90 9.12 29.96
C GLN A 168 -21.14 7.74 30.61
N ARG A 169 -20.35 6.74 30.20
CA ARG A 169 -20.26 5.43 30.89
C ARG A 169 -19.24 5.42 32.03
N GLY A 170 -18.56 6.54 32.28
CA GLY A 170 -17.58 6.68 33.35
C GLY A 170 -16.15 6.34 32.95
N TYR A 171 -15.80 6.33 31.67
CA TYR A 171 -14.42 6.18 31.19
C TYR A 171 -13.74 7.56 31.03
N VAL A 172 -12.47 7.65 31.35
CA VAL A 172 -11.60 8.68 30.77
C VAL A 172 -11.25 8.26 29.35
N VAL A 173 -11.51 9.14 28.36
CA VAL A 173 -11.32 8.78 26.95
C VAL A 173 -10.31 9.73 26.32
N ILE A 174 -9.33 9.20 25.59
CA ILE A 174 -8.40 9.97 24.78
C ILE A 174 -8.54 9.61 23.30
N SER A 175 -8.74 10.63 22.45
CA SER A 175 -8.75 10.49 21.00
C SER A 175 -7.80 11.51 20.39
N TRP A 176 -7.06 11.14 19.35
CA TRP A 176 -6.05 12.00 18.73
C TRP A 176 -6.10 11.94 17.20
N ASP A 177 -5.57 12.97 16.55
CA ASP A 177 -5.39 13.00 15.11
C ASP A 177 -4.23 12.09 14.69
N ALA A 178 -4.47 11.20 13.74
CA ALA A 178 -3.41 10.48 13.04
C ALA A 178 -2.57 11.45 12.18
N PHE A 179 -1.40 11.05 11.74
CA PHE A 179 -0.63 11.81 10.76
C PHE A 179 -1.47 12.09 9.51
N GLY A 180 -1.35 13.28 8.93
CA GLY A 180 -2.07 13.64 7.72
C GLY A 180 -3.56 13.97 7.92
N GLN A 181 -4.06 14.00 9.15
CA GLN A 181 -5.48 14.21 9.45
C GLN A 181 -5.69 15.28 10.51
N GLY A 182 -6.88 15.88 10.51
CA GLY A 182 -7.25 16.89 11.47
C GLY A 182 -6.24 18.03 11.54
N GLU A 183 -5.69 18.27 12.74
CA GLU A 183 -4.67 19.32 12.99
C GLU A 183 -3.23 18.84 12.68
N ARG A 184 -3.05 17.66 12.07
CA ARG A 184 -1.73 17.06 11.81
C ARG A 184 -1.47 16.81 10.32
N SER A 185 -2.04 17.65 9.41
CA SER A 185 -1.70 17.58 7.99
C SER A 185 -0.20 17.82 7.79
N GLN A 186 0.41 17.00 6.95
CA GLN A 186 1.84 17.08 6.59
C GLN A 186 2.06 17.90 5.31
N PHE A 187 0.98 18.12 4.54
CA PHE A 187 0.99 18.82 3.26
C PHE A 187 -0.09 19.93 3.25
N TRP A 188 -0.15 20.71 4.30
CA TRP A 188 -1.15 21.77 4.46
C TRP A 188 -0.95 22.91 3.46
N ASP A 189 -2.03 23.31 2.80
CA ASP A 189 -2.10 24.48 1.94
C ASP A 189 -2.78 25.64 2.73
N GLU A 190 -1.98 26.58 3.19
CA GLU A 190 -2.46 27.71 3.98
C GLU A 190 -3.43 28.60 3.21
N LYS A 191 -3.27 28.73 1.88
CA LYS A 191 -4.14 29.56 1.05
C LYS A 191 -5.55 28.96 0.93
N ASN A 192 -5.64 27.67 0.80
CA ASN A 192 -6.91 26.96 0.60
C ASN A 192 -7.47 26.33 1.89
N HIS A 193 -6.76 26.45 3.01
CA HIS A 193 -7.13 25.89 4.32
C HIS A 193 -7.48 24.39 4.26
N LYS A 194 -6.68 23.61 3.57
CA LYS A 194 -6.83 22.15 3.42
C LYS A 194 -5.49 21.49 3.08
N SER A 195 -5.45 20.17 3.17
CA SER A 195 -4.32 19.42 2.59
C SER A 195 -4.21 19.67 1.07
N ARG A 196 -3.00 19.71 0.55
CA ARG A 196 -2.74 19.72 -0.91
C ARG A 196 -3.31 18.47 -1.59
N TYR A 197 -3.42 17.39 -0.86
CA TYR A 197 -3.97 16.10 -1.28
C TYR A 197 -5.36 15.91 -0.68
N ASN A 198 -6.39 16.05 -1.47
CA ASN A 198 -7.78 16.15 -1.00
C ASN A 198 -8.47 14.78 -0.77
N LEU A 199 -7.73 13.66 -0.81
CA LEU A 199 -8.23 12.33 -0.51
C LEU A 199 -7.98 11.97 0.94
N ILE A 200 -8.86 11.14 1.52
CA ILE A 200 -8.82 10.77 2.95
C ILE A 200 -7.47 10.12 3.31
N CYS A 201 -6.98 9.18 2.48
CA CYS A 201 -5.74 8.44 2.72
C CYS A 201 -4.53 8.98 1.93
N ALA A 202 -4.68 10.10 1.21
CA ALA A 202 -3.64 10.56 0.27
C ALA A 202 -2.31 10.88 0.95
N GLU A 203 -2.33 11.56 2.11
CA GLU A 203 -1.11 11.84 2.86
C GLU A 203 -0.47 10.56 3.41
N HIS A 204 -1.27 9.56 3.82
CA HIS A 204 -0.79 8.24 4.22
C HIS A 204 -0.11 7.50 3.07
N ALA A 205 -0.68 7.55 1.86
CA ALA A 205 -0.09 6.92 0.68
C ALA A 205 1.31 7.49 0.39
N ILE A 206 1.46 8.82 0.41
CA ILE A 206 2.75 9.48 0.14
C ILE A 206 3.78 9.15 1.23
N LEU A 207 3.41 9.35 2.50
CA LEU A 207 4.30 9.13 3.63
C LEU A 207 4.65 7.65 3.82
N GLY A 208 3.69 6.75 3.59
CA GLY A 208 3.90 5.32 3.67
C GLY A 208 4.80 4.79 2.57
N ASN A 209 4.70 5.31 1.34
CA ASN A 209 5.61 4.97 0.25
C ASN A 209 7.04 5.41 0.59
N LEU A 210 7.23 6.59 1.19
CA LEU A 210 8.53 7.04 1.69
C LEU A 210 9.05 6.13 2.81
N ALA A 211 8.17 5.71 3.73
CA ALA A 211 8.53 4.79 4.80
C ALA A 211 8.98 3.43 4.25
N TYR A 212 8.28 2.87 3.24
CA TYR A 212 8.73 1.65 2.56
C TYR A 212 10.12 1.81 1.95
N LEU A 213 10.35 2.88 1.21
CA LEU A 213 11.66 3.14 0.61
C LEU A 213 12.77 3.23 1.66
N ALA A 214 12.47 3.79 2.83
CA ALA A 214 13.38 3.82 3.98
C ALA A 214 13.48 2.49 4.75
N GLY A 215 12.84 1.41 4.28
CA GLY A 215 12.90 0.09 4.92
C GLY A 215 12.11 -0.03 6.23
N THR A 216 11.07 0.77 6.39
CA THR A 216 10.17 0.76 7.54
C THR A 216 8.70 0.84 7.06
N ASN A 217 7.77 1.17 7.95
CA ASN A 217 6.36 1.36 7.64
C ASN A 217 5.79 2.54 8.45
N LEU A 218 4.79 3.23 7.91
CA LEU A 218 4.09 4.34 8.57
C LEU A 218 3.52 3.91 9.93
N ALA A 219 3.05 2.66 10.05
CA ALA A 219 2.54 2.07 11.28
C ALA A 219 3.48 2.23 12.49
N ARG A 220 4.80 2.26 12.26
CA ARG A 220 5.80 2.48 13.32
C ARG A 220 5.49 3.69 14.19
N TRP A 221 5.18 4.81 13.56
CA TRP A 221 4.96 6.08 14.25
C TRP A 221 3.52 6.23 14.75
N GLU A 222 2.54 5.64 14.07
CA GLU A 222 1.16 5.60 14.56
C GLU A 222 1.03 4.73 15.81
N ILE A 223 1.68 3.59 15.83
CA ILE A 223 1.79 2.75 17.04
C ILE A 223 2.49 3.51 18.17
N TRP A 224 3.55 4.25 17.83
CA TRP A 224 4.29 5.02 18.82
C TRP A 224 3.43 6.14 19.42
N ASP A 225 2.66 6.86 18.64
CA ASP A 225 1.71 7.86 19.14
C ASP A 225 0.74 7.23 20.15
N GLY A 226 0.21 6.04 19.87
CA GLY A 226 -0.66 5.29 20.78
C GLY A 226 0.04 4.89 22.08
N ILE A 227 1.27 4.40 22.02
CA ILE A 227 2.10 4.09 23.20
C ILE A 227 2.29 5.33 24.06
N ARG A 228 2.54 6.51 23.44
CA ARG A 228 2.72 7.78 24.14
C ARG A 228 1.41 8.32 24.71
N ALA A 229 0.26 8.04 24.06
CA ALA A 229 -1.05 8.34 24.62
C ALA A 229 -1.33 7.50 25.88
N VAL A 230 -0.94 6.22 25.92
CA VAL A 230 -0.97 5.41 27.15
C VAL A 230 -0.06 6.01 28.23
N ASP A 231 1.16 6.42 27.86
CA ASP A 231 2.09 7.06 28.80
C ASP A 231 1.44 8.33 29.41
N TYR A 232 0.75 9.15 28.60
CA TYR A 232 0.02 10.32 29.10
C TYR A 232 -1.10 9.94 30.08
N LEU A 233 -1.93 8.94 29.73
CA LEU A 233 -3.02 8.50 30.62
C LEU A 233 -2.48 8.04 31.98
N LEU A 234 -1.32 7.39 32.02
CA LEU A 234 -0.69 6.93 33.24
C LEU A 234 -0.09 8.06 34.11
N THR A 235 0.02 9.28 33.61
CA THR A 235 0.40 10.47 34.40
C THR A 235 -0.79 11.09 35.13
N ARG A 236 -2.01 10.65 34.86
CA ARG A 236 -3.23 11.23 35.40
C ARG A 236 -3.65 10.56 36.73
N ASP A 237 -4.06 11.36 37.71
CA ASP A 237 -4.56 10.87 38.98
C ASP A 237 -5.96 10.27 38.92
N ASP A 238 -6.75 10.68 37.90
CA ASP A 238 -8.13 10.25 37.65
C ASP A 238 -8.24 8.98 36.80
N VAL A 239 -7.12 8.38 36.38
CA VAL A 239 -7.07 7.14 35.59
C VAL A 239 -6.66 5.94 36.45
N ASP A 240 -7.37 4.84 36.28
CA ASP A 240 -6.98 3.54 36.85
C ASP A 240 -5.98 2.83 35.90
N PRO A 241 -4.71 2.70 36.29
CA PRO A 241 -3.67 2.13 35.43
C PRO A 241 -3.89 0.64 35.08
N GLU A 242 -4.71 -0.07 35.85
CA GLU A 242 -5.02 -1.49 35.61
C GLU A 242 -6.21 -1.70 34.66
N ARG A 243 -6.87 -0.60 34.25
CA ARG A 243 -8.05 -0.64 33.36
C ARG A 243 -7.92 0.28 32.15
N ILE A 244 -6.83 0.12 31.39
CA ILE A 244 -6.58 0.82 30.13
C ILE A 244 -7.09 -0.04 28.97
N ASN A 245 -7.95 0.50 28.14
CA ASN A 245 -8.63 -0.20 27.05
C ASN A 245 -8.46 0.57 25.74
N ILE A 246 -8.81 -0.06 24.61
CA ILE A 246 -8.70 0.58 23.29
C ILE A 246 -9.82 0.12 22.37
N THR A 247 -10.37 1.07 21.59
CA THR A 247 -11.35 0.81 20.51
C THR A 247 -11.22 1.87 19.42
N GLY A 248 -11.51 1.51 18.19
CA GLY A 248 -11.49 2.42 17.04
C GLY A 248 -11.97 1.72 15.80
N THR A 249 -12.31 2.47 14.76
CA THR A 249 -12.85 1.91 13.50
C THR A 249 -11.97 2.27 12.31
N SER A 250 -11.95 1.39 11.28
CA SER A 250 -11.19 1.61 10.05
C SER A 250 -9.68 1.76 10.34
N GLY A 251 -9.02 2.82 9.91
CA GLY A 251 -7.65 3.16 10.33
C GLY A 251 -7.50 3.22 11.85
N GLY A 252 -8.54 3.63 12.60
CA GLY A 252 -8.58 3.52 14.07
C GLY A 252 -8.67 2.07 14.56
N GLY A 253 -9.33 1.18 13.81
CA GLY A 253 -9.35 -0.27 14.08
C GLY A 253 -7.99 -0.92 13.83
N PHE A 254 -7.29 -0.49 12.77
CA PHE A 254 -5.89 -0.85 12.51
C PHE A 254 -5.00 -0.43 13.69
N GLN A 255 -5.00 0.87 14.06
CA GLN A 255 -4.22 1.36 15.19
C GLN A 255 -4.59 0.64 16.49
N THR A 256 -5.89 0.43 16.76
CA THR A 256 -6.38 -0.37 17.91
C THR A 256 -5.70 -1.73 17.98
N THR A 257 -5.66 -2.42 16.86
CA THR A 257 -5.10 -3.78 16.78
C THR A 257 -3.59 -3.78 16.98
N LEU A 258 -2.86 -2.91 16.28
CA LEU A 258 -1.39 -2.92 16.36
C LEU A 258 -0.85 -2.32 17.67
N ILE A 259 -1.46 -1.28 18.22
CA ILE A 259 -1.07 -0.74 19.53
C ILE A 259 -1.27 -1.81 20.60
N ALA A 260 -2.43 -2.48 20.61
CA ALA A 260 -2.68 -3.56 21.56
C ALA A 260 -1.76 -4.77 21.38
N ALA A 261 -1.35 -5.08 20.15
CA ALA A 261 -0.42 -6.17 19.87
C ALA A 261 0.97 -5.94 20.50
N VAL A 262 1.42 -4.68 20.60
CA VAL A 262 2.77 -4.35 21.10
C VAL A 262 2.77 -3.79 22.51
N ASP A 263 1.64 -3.28 23.04
CA ASP A 263 1.55 -2.70 24.38
C ASP A 263 0.67 -3.53 25.32
N SER A 264 1.29 -4.27 26.20
CA SER A 264 0.60 -5.16 27.16
C SER A 264 -0.15 -4.40 28.27
N ARG A 265 -0.01 -3.09 28.38
CA ARG A 265 -0.77 -2.26 29.32
C ARG A 265 -2.24 -2.13 28.91
N ILE A 266 -2.55 -2.32 27.62
CA ILE A 266 -3.93 -2.40 27.13
C ILE A 266 -4.57 -3.72 27.62
N LYS A 267 -5.73 -3.63 28.28
CA LYS A 267 -6.38 -4.77 28.91
C LYS A 267 -7.53 -5.34 28.08
N VAL A 268 -8.38 -4.52 27.47
CA VAL A 268 -9.48 -4.94 26.61
C VAL A 268 -9.35 -4.25 25.26
N VAL A 269 -9.59 -4.98 24.18
CA VAL A 269 -9.34 -4.53 22.80
C VAL A 269 -10.58 -4.72 21.96
N ALA A 270 -11.06 -3.64 21.30
CA ALA A 270 -12.30 -3.69 20.53
C ALA A 270 -12.15 -3.01 19.14
N PRO A 271 -11.42 -3.60 18.16
CA PRO A 271 -11.33 -3.06 16.81
C PRO A 271 -12.65 -3.16 16.06
N SER A 272 -12.94 -2.14 15.23
CA SER A 272 -14.13 -2.10 14.37
C SER A 272 -13.73 -1.89 12.91
N CYS A 273 -14.41 -2.58 11.97
CA CYS A 273 -14.29 -2.41 10.52
C CYS A 273 -12.82 -2.40 10.02
N TYR A 274 -12.04 -3.36 10.48
CA TYR A 274 -10.65 -3.58 10.07
C TYR A 274 -10.31 -5.06 9.95
N ILE A 275 -10.72 -5.88 10.93
CA ILE A 275 -10.37 -7.30 10.96
C ILE A 275 -11.07 -8.07 9.84
N THR A 276 -10.27 -8.79 9.03
CA THR A 276 -10.71 -9.71 7.99
C THR A 276 -9.66 -10.81 7.81
N ALA A 277 -9.69 -11.59 6.73
CA ALA A 277 -8.56 -12.37 6.24
C ALA A 277 -7.90 -11.64 5.06
N LEU A 278 -6.61 -11.38 5.12
CA LEU A 278 -5.91 -10.59 4.10
C LEU A 278 -5.98 -11.23 2.70
N ALA A 279 -5.98 -12.56 2.61
CA ALA A 279 -6.18 -13.24 1.33
C ALA A 279 -7.53 -12.89 0.67
N MET A 280 -8.59 -12.69 1.45
CA MET A 280 -9.88 -12.21 0.93
C MET A 280 -9.84 -10.72 0.60
N ARG A 281 -9.13 -9.91 1.39
CA ARG A 281 -8.94 -8.48 1.09
C ARG A 281 -8.18 -8.25 -0.20
N VAL A 282 -7.10 -9.01 -0.45
CA VAL A 282 -6.34 -8.96 -1.70
C VAL A 282 -7.25 -9.09 -2.92
N TYR A 283 -8.17 -10.06 -2.91
CA TYR A 283 -9.14 -10.28 -3.97
C TYR A 283 -10.14 -9.14 -4.12
N ASN A 284 -10.57 -8.53 -3.00
CA ASN A 284 -11.64 -7.53 -2.96
C ASN A 284 -11.12 -6.09 -3.17
N ARG A 285 -9.84 -5.82 -2.92
CA ARG A 285 -9.25 -4.48 -2.82
C ARG A 285 -9.55 -3.60 -4.04
N ILE A 286 -9.25 -4.08 -5.23
CA ILE A 286 -9.38 -3.28 -6.46
C ILE A 286 -10.83 -2.88 -6.76
N PHE A 287 -11.81 -3.65 -6.26
CA PHE A 287 -13.21 -3.42 -6.57
C PHE A 287 -13.97 -2.65 -5.50
N LYS A 288 -13.54 -2.75 -4.26
CA LYS A 288 -14.30 -2.26 -3.10
C LYS A 288 -13.48 -1.47 -2.09
N ASP A 289 -12.17 -1.64 -2.07
CA ASP A 289 -11.22 -0.95 -1.21
C ASP A 289 -10.29 -0.09 -2.09
N PRO A 290 -10.75 1.09 -2.52
CA PRO A 290 -10.03 1.91 -3.49
C PRO A 290 -8.91 2.74 -2.88
N ASP A 291 -8.84 2.80 -1.55
CA ASP A 291 -7.88 3.64 -0.86
C ASP A 291 -6.53 2.95 -0.70
N SER A 292 -5.47 3.73 -0.87
CA SER A 292 -4.10 3.28 -0.68
C SER A 292 -3.67 3.51 0.77
N ASP A 293 -3.67 2.43 1.54
CA ASP A 293 -3.36 2.42 2.98
C ASP A 293 -2.06 1.66 3.29
N PRO A 294 -0.89 2.22 2.94
CA PRO A 294 0.39 1.52 3.10
C PRO A 294 0.73 1.19 4.55
N GLU A 295 0.19 1.91 5.53
CA GLU A 295 0.39 1.60 6.95
C GLU A 295 -0.23 0.26 7.35
N GLN A 296 -1.26 -0.19 6.61
CA GLN A 296 -1.93 -1.47 6.85
C GLN A 296 -1.27 -2.65 6.13
N ASP A 297 -0.39 -2.39 5.17
CA ASP A 297 0.22 -3.38 4.27
C ASP A 297 1.69 -3.60 4.62
N LEU A 298 1.96 -4.31 5.72
CA LEU A 298 3.33 -4.56 6.16
C LEU A 298 4.08 -5.50 5.21
N ASP A 299 5.37 -5.22 4.91
CA ASP A 299 6.17 -6.03 3.98
C ASP A 299 6.25 -7.50 4.42
N GLY A 300 5.70 -8.38 3.60
CA GLY A 300 5.65 -9.81 3.83
C GLY A 300 4.71 -10.24 4.95
N MET A 301 3.69 -9.45 5.30
CA MET A 301 2.77 -9.76 6.39
C MET A 301 2.09 -11.12 6.20
N ILE A 302 1.56 -11.40 5.02
CA ILE A 302 0.95 -12.70 4.69
C ILE A 302 2.02 -13.80 4.66
N LEU A 303 3.14 -13.59 3.96
CA LEU A 303 4.25 -14.54 3.85
C LEU A 303 4.79 -14.99 5.21
N ASN A 304 4.82 -14.09 6.19
CA ASN A 304 5.33 -14.39 7.52
C ASN A 304 4.25 -14.88 8.50
N GLY A 305 3.03 -15.18 8.02
CA GLY A 305 1.96 -15.74 8.83
C GLY A 305 1.40 -14.78 9.89
N LEU A 306 1.55 -13.48 9.68
CA LEU A 306 1.07 -12.46 10.61
C LEU A 306 -0.33 -11.92 10.26
N ASP A 307 -1.00 -12.41 9.26
CA ASP A 307 -2.35 -12.00 8.88
C ASP A 307 -3.24 -11.67 10.11
N HIS A 308 -4.36 -11.05 9.94
CA HIS A 308 -5.24 -10.57 11.02
C HIS A 308 -5.52 -11.61 12.11
N PRO A 309 -5.69 -12.93 11.82
CA PRO A 309 -5.74 -13.94 12.88
C PRO A 309 -4.49 -13.94 13.77
N GLY A 310 -3.31 -13.78 13.17
CA GLY A 310 -2.04 -13.70 13.90
C GLY A 310 -1.95 -12.46 14.78
N LEU A 311 -2.46 -11.31 14.30
CA LEU A 311 -2.54 -10.09 15.10
C LEU A 311 -3.45 -10.26 16.32
N LEU A 312 -4.65 -10.85 16.14
CA LEU A 312 -5.54 -11.13 17.27
C LEU A 312 -4.93 -12.13 18.25
N LEU A 313 -4.18 -13.11 17.75
CA LEU A 313 -3.50 -14.09 18.60
C LEU A 313 -2.44 -13.45 19.52
N LEU A 314 -1.80 -12.35 19.08
CA LEU A 314 -0.86 -11.59 19.93
C LEU A 314 -1.52 -11.02 21.20
N MET A 315 -2.83 -10.91 21.23
CA MET A 315 -3.58 -10.37 22.36
C MET A 315 -3.96 -11.43 23.40
N TYR A 316 -3.90 -12.74 23.06
CA TYR A 316 -4.23 -13.80 23.99
C TYR A 316 -3.40 -13.69 25.29
N PRO A 317 -3.96 -13.86 26.48
CA PRO A 317 -5.37 -14.19 26.80
C PRO A 317 -6.26 -12.97 27.13
N ARG A 318 -5.92 -11.77 26.63
CA ARG A 318 -6.69 -10.54 26.87
C ARG A 318 -8.04 -10.60 26.15
N PRO A 319 -9.09 -9.95 26.68
CA PRO A 319 -10.37 -9.85 26.01
C PRO A 319 -10.29 -9.08 24.70
N VAL A 320 -10.86 -9.64 23.62
CA VAL A 320 -10.91 -9.07 22.28
C VAL A 320 -12.33 -9.12 21.72
N PHE A 321 -12.85 -8.00 21.22
CA PHE A 321 -14.16 -7.91 20.59
C PHE A 321 -14.08 -7.27 19.21
N VAL A 322 -14.45 -8.01 18.17
CA VAL A 322 -14.41 -7.53 16.79
C VAL A 322 -15.78 -7.01 16.36
N SER A 323 -15.90 -5.73 16.06
CA SER A 323 -17.08 -5.17 15.40
C SER A 323 -16.86 -5.15 13.89
N ALA A 324 -17.85 -5.58 13.11
CA ALA A 324 -17.78 -5.63 11.66
C ALA A 324 -19.04 -5.08 11.00
N ALA A 325 -18.96 -4.70 9.74
CA ALA A 325 -20.09 -4.32 8.91
C ALA A 325 -20.27 -5.35 7.78
N VAL A 326 -21.51 -5.83 7.58
CA VAL A 326 -21.78 -6.88 6.60
C VAL A 326 -21.54 -6.40 5.15
N LEU A 327 -21.77 -5.12 4.88
CA LEU A 327 -21.63 -4.51 3.56
C LEU A 327 -20.32 -3.72 3.41
N ASP A 328 -19.31 -4.08 4.21
CA ASP A 328 -17.99 -3.45 4.19
C ASP A 328 -17.15 -3.87 2.99
N PHE A 329 -16.16 -3.07 2.63
CA PHE A 329 -15.08 -3.48 1.72
C PHE A 329 -14.03 -4.38 2.42
N PHE A 330 -14.00 -4.43 3.75
CA PHE A 330 -13.37 -5.53 4.49
C PHE A 330 -14.32 -6.74 4.48
N PRO A 331 -14.04 -7.81 3.74
CA PRO A 331 -14.98 -8.92 3.55
C PRO A 331 -15.41 -9.55 4.89
N ILE A 332 -16.72 -9.57 5.14
CA ILE A 332 -17.27 -10.11 6.38
C ILE A 332 -16.96 -11.60 6.56
N GLU A 333 -16.89 -12.35 5.45
CA GLU A 333 -16.50 -13.77 5.46
C GLU A 333 -15.10 -13.95 6.03
N GLY A 334 -14.18 -13.05 5.67
CA GLY A 334 -12.82 -13.02 6.22
C GLY A 334 -12.80 -12.68 7.71
N THR A 335 -13.66 -11.77 8.16
CA THR A 335 -13.81 -11.45 9.59
C THR A 335 -14.30 -12.65 10.38
N GLN A 336 -15.37 -13.31 9.90
CA GLN A 336 -15.94 -14.48 10.54
C GLN A 336 -14.93 -15.63 10.62
N GLN A 337 -14.20 -15.89 9.54
CA GLN A 337 -13.15 -16.89 9.50
C GLN A 337 -12.05 -16.58 10.52
N THR A 338 -11.53 -15.35 10.52
CA THR A 338 -10.47 -14.89 11.42
C THR A 338 -10.87 -15.02 12.89
N VAL A 339 -12.05 -14.51 13.25
CA VAL A 339 -12.54 -14.60 14.63
C VAL A 339 -12.74 -16.05 15.04
N HIS A 340 -13.34 -16.89 14.20
CA HIS A 340 -13.56 -18.30 14.49
C HIS A 340 -12.24 -19.09 14.67
N GLU A 341 -11.21 -18.80 13.88
CA GLU A 341 -9.90 -19.44 14.05
C GLU A 341 -9.27 -19.08 15.40
N VAL A 342 -9.35 -17.82 15.82
CA VAL A 342 -8.81 -17.35 17.08
C VAL A 342 -9.66 -17.85 18.27
N GLU A 343 -11.00 -17.85 18.12
CA GLU A 343 -11.95 -18.37 19.12
C GLU A 343 -11.61 -19.81 19.52
N ARG A 344 -11.34 -20.69 18.55
CA ARG A 344 -10.92 -22.07 18.82
C ARG A 344 -9.66 -22.16 19.68
N VAL A 345 -8.72 -21.22 19.54
CA VAL A 345 -7.51 -21.15 20.38
C VAL A 345 -7.86 -20.70 21.79
N TYR A 346 -8.70 -19.66 21.93
CA TYR A 346 -9.17 -19.20 23.23
C TYR A 346 -9.96 -20.30 23.98
N GLU A 347 -10.89 -20.98 23.30
CA GLU A 347 -11.64 -22.11 23.86
C GLU A 347 -10.74 -23.24 24.31
N LYS A 348 -9.75 -23.61 23.49
CA LYS A 348 -8.80 -24.70 23.80
C LYS A 348 -8.10 -24.50 25.12
N PHE A 349 -7.83 -23.25 25.52
CA PHE A 349 -7.13 -22.90 26.76
C PHE A 349 -8.06 -22.31 27.83
N GLY A 350 -9.37 -22.45 27.70
CA GLY A 350 -10.35 -22.10 28.73
C GLY A 350 -10.71 -20.62 28.81
N HIS A 351 -10.55 -19.87 27.73
CA HIS A 351 -10.81 -18.43 27.67
C HIS A 351 -11.88 -18.04 26.62
N ALA A 352 -12.82 -18.94 26.31
CA ALA A 352 -13.87 -18.71 25.30
C ALA A 352 -14.69 -17.44 25.54
N ASP A 353 -14.85 -17.02 26.79
CA ASP A 353 -15.57 -15.81 27.20
C ASP A 353 -14.84 -14.50 26.85
N ARG A 354 -13.56 -14.58 26.44
CA ARG A 354 -12.70 -13.41 26.19
C ARG A 354 -12.59 -13.01 24.74
N ILE A 355 -13.25 -13.71 23.84
CA ILE A 355 -13.32 -13.33 22.43
C ILE A 355 -14.76 -13.28 21.97
N GLY A 356 -15.10 -12.30 21.13
CA GLY A 356 -16.42 -12.18 20.56
C GLY A 356 -16.43 -11.28 19.34
N MET A 357 -17.54 -11.33 18.60
CA MET A 357 -17.78 -10.41 17.49
C MET A 357 -19.25 -10.00 17.41
N HIS A 358 -19.46 -8.84 16.76
CA HIS A 358 -20.77 -8.40 16.30
C HIS A 358 -20.65 -7.89 14.87
N ALA A 359 -21.63 -8.21 14.03
CA ALA A 359 -21.70 -7.80 12.64
C ALA A 359 -23.00 -7.06 12.35
N GLY A 360 -22.96 -5.74 12.24
CA GLY A 360 -24.11 -4.91 11.89
C GLY A 360 -24.37 -4.92 10.38
N TYR A 361 -25.64 -4.85 9.97
CA TYR A 361 -26.03 -4.87 8.57
C TYR A 361 -26.00 -3.46 7.96
N HIS A 362 -24.81 -2.95 7.71
CA HIS A 362 -24.54 -1.62 7.15
C HIS A 362 -23.22 -1.61 6.38
N GLY A 363 -22.90 -0.48 5.72
CA GLY A 363 -21.61 -0.23 5.06
C GLY A 363 -20.51 0.12 6.06
N HIS A 364 -19.35 0.54 5.55
CA HIS A 364 -18.16 0.85 6.34
C HIS A 364 -18.37 2.02 7.32
N GLN A 365 -18.67 1.71 8.57
CA GLN A 365 -18.85 2.68 9.65
C GLN A 365 -18.88 2.00 11.02
N PHE A 366 -18.61 2.73 12.09
CA PHE A 366 -18.87 2.27 13.46
C PHE A 366 -20.30 2.69 13.85
N SER A 367 -21.28 1.90 13.43
CA SER A 367 -22.71 2.16 13.67
C SER A 367 -23.06 2.18 15.16
N ASP A 368 -24.20 2.75 15.49
CA ASP A 368 -24.70 2.76 16.86
C ASP A 368 -24.84 1.35 17.45
N GLU A 369 -25.28 0.39 16.64
CA GLU A 369 -25.39 -1.03 17.01
C GLU A 369 -24.02 -1.63 17.35
N ASN A 370 -23.02 -1.41 16.49
CA ASN A 370 -21.66 -1.88 16.71
C ASN A 370 -20.97 -1.17 17.90
N GLN A 371 -21.23 0.13 18.09
CA GLN A 371 -20.73 0.86 19.26
C GLN A 371 -21.35 0.34 20.56
N GLU A 372 -22.66 0.08 20.58
CA GLU A 372 -23.34 -0.49 21.75
C GLU A 372 -22.76 -1.85 22.13
N ALA A 373 -22.56 -2.73 21.15
CA ALA A 373 -21.97 -4.05 21.36
C ALA A 373 -20.54 -3.95 21.94
N ALA A 374 -19.68 -3.11 21.34
CA ALA A 374 -18.31 -2.90 21.78
C ALA A 374 -18.23 -2.26 23.19
N ILE A 375 -19.05 -1.25 23.46
CA ILE A 375 -19.09 -0.59 24.79
C ILE A 375 -19.59 -1.58 25.84
N ASN A 376 -20.61 -2.38 25.58
CA ASN A 376 -21.08 -3.40 26.53
C ASN A 376 -20.02 -4.48 26.81
N PHE A 377 -19.18 -4.81 25.84
CA PHE A 377 -18.05 -5.73 26.05
C PHE A 377 -16.97 -5.06 26.93
N LEU A 378 -16.62 -3.79 26.67
CA LEU A 378 -15.71 -3.03 27.52
C LEU A 378 -16.26 -2.93 28.96
N ASP A 379 -17.54 -2.58 29.12
CA ASP A 379 -18.20 -2.48 30.43
C ASP A 379 -18.10 -3.79 31.21
N HIS A 380 -18.33 -4.93 30.55
CA HIS A 380 -18.26 -6.25 31.18
C HIS A 380 -16.89 -6.52 31.81
N PHE A 381 -15.80 -6.33 31.06
CA PHE A 381 -14.45 -6.61 31.54
C PHE A 381 -13.86 -5.52 32.45
N ASN A 382 -14.49 -4.34 32.50
CA ASN A 382 -14.11 -3.27 33.43
C ASN A 382 -14.99 -3.21 34.68
N GLY A 383 -15.96 -4.13 34.83
CA GLY A 383 -16.87 -4.17 35.98
C GLY A 383 -17.83 -2.99 36.01
N MET A 384 -18.12 -2.38 34.85
CA MET A 384 -19.04 -1.26 34.74
C MET A 384 -20.49 -1.76 34.66
N PRO A 385 -21.47 -0.99 35.17
CA PRO A 385 -22.89 -1.38 35.09
C PRO A 385 -23.37 -1.46 33.66
N ARG A 386 -23.98 -2.59 33.28
CA ARG A 386 -24.59 -2.73 31.95
C ARG A 386 -25.73 -1.74 31.76
N GLN A 387 -25.71 -0.99 30.67
CA GLN A 387 -26.79 -0.10 30.28
C GLN A 387 -27.48 -0.65 29.02
N ARG A 388 -28.76 -0.36 28.87
CA ARG A 388 -29.60 -0.90 27.77
C ARG A 388 -29.66 -0.03 26.51
N SER A 389 -29.07 1.17 26.55
CA SER A 389 -29.09 2.11 25.43
C SER A 389 -27.82 2.96 25.42
N LEU A 390 -27.44 3.42 24.24
CA LEU A 390 -26.37 4.41 24.11
C LEU A 390 -26.80 5.75 24.68
N PRO A 391 -25.88 6.46 25.39
CA PRO A 391 -26.10 7.83 25.81
C PRO A 391 -26.34 8.79 24.63
N GLU A 392 -27.12 9.83 24.85
CA GLU A 392 -27.28 10.93 23.88
C GLU A 392 -25.99 11.71 23.71
N VAL A 393 -25.77 12.19 22.49
CA VAL A 393 -24.56 12.91 22.08
C VAL A 393 -24.93 14.34 21.68
N LYS A 394 -24.16 15.30 22.14
CA LYS A 394 -24.24 16.70 21.66
C LYS A 394 -23.09 16.93 20.66
N GLN A 395 -23.41 17.00 19.38
CA GLN A 395 -22.41 17.29 18.36
C GLN A 395 -21.87 18.72 18.51
N LEU A 396 -20.54 18.83 18.55
CA LEU A 396 -19.80 20.08 18.55
C LEU A 396 -19.16 20.26 17.16
N ASP A 397 -19.00 21.55 16.76
CA ASP A 397 -18.30 21.88 15.53
C ASP A 397 -16.78 21.62 15.66
N ASP A 398 -16.11 21.37 14.52
CA ASP A 398 -14.70 21.01 14.48
C ASP A 398 -13.82 22.14 15.05
N GLN A 399 -14.16 23.42 14.79
CA GLN A 399 -13.42 24.56 15.30
C GLN A 399 -13.47 24.64 16.84
N THR A 400 -14.60 24.31 17.42
CA THR A 400 -14.74 24.21 18.88
C THR A 400 -13.81 23.15 19.47
N LEU A 401 -13.56 22.06 18.74
CA LEU A 401 -12.70 20.93 19.15
C LEU A 401 -11.21 21.11 18.83
N GLN A 402 -10.82 22.13 18.07
CA GLN A 402 -9.42 22.39 17.76
C GLN A 402 -8.57 22.63 19.01
N CYS A 403 -7.40 22.01 19.05
CA CYS A 403 -6.42 22.10 20.14
C CYS A 403 -5.43 23.24 19.94
N THR A 404 -5.17 23.64 18.69
CA THR A 404 -4.30 24.75 18.30
C THR A 404 -5.12 25.98 17.88
N ARG A 405 -4.51 27.16 17.89
CA ARG A 405 -5.19 28.42 17.42
C ARG A 405 -5.24 28.45 15.88
N THR A 406 -4.23 27.87 15.23
CA THR A 406 -4.08 27.89 13.77
C THR A 406 -4.86 26.76 13.07
N GLY A 407 -5.34 25.75 13.82
CA GLY A 407 -5.93 24.53 13.29
C GLY A 407 -4.90 23.54 12.77
N GLN A 408 -3.59 23.83 12.87
CA GLN A 408 -2.51 22.96 12.43
C GLN A 408 -1.29 23.03 13.35
N VAL A 409 -0.81 21.87 13.82
CA VAL A 409 0.37 21.81 14.71
C VAL A 409 1.64 22.34 14.03
N MET A 410 1.77 22.10 12.71
CA MET A 410 2.91 22.56 11.92
C MET A 410 2.97 24.10 11.82
N LEU A 411 1.85 24.78 11.90
CA LEU A 411 1.76 26.26 11.90
C LEU A 411 1.84 26.85 13.30
N GLU A 412 1.37 26.11 14.30
CA GLU A 412 1.32 26.60 15.69
C GLU A 412 2.69 26.57 16.38
N TYR A 413 3.51 25.57 16.09
CA TYR A 413 4.79 25.33 16.79
C TYR A 413 5.98 25.51 15.86
N PRO A 414 6.85 26.54 16.08
CA PRO A 414 8.00 26.81 15.21
C PRO A 414 9.03 25.67 15.14
N ASN A 415 9.05 24.79 16.13
CA ASN A 415 9.93 23.63 16.20
C ASN A 415 9.20 22.32 15.79
N ALA A 416 8.02 22.41 15.21
CA ALA A 416 7.32 21.25 14.70
C ALA A 416 8.12 20.60 13.55
N ARG A 417 8.18 19.28 13.58
CA ARG A 417 8.81 18.45 12.56
C ARG A 417 7.74 17.66 11.81
N SER A 418 7.95 17.49 10.52
CA SER A 418 7.11 16.63 9.70
C SER A 418 7.47 15.15 9.90
N LEU A 419 6.55 14.25 9.53
CA LEU A 419 6.86 12.83 9.48
C LEU A 419 7.93 12.52 8.42
N MET A 420 8.00 13.29 7.34
CA MET A 420 9.08 13.18 6.35
C MET A 420 10.45 13.39 6.98
N ASP A 421 10.60 14.36 7.92
CA ASP A 421 11.85 14.57 8.65
C ASP A 421 12.22 13.35 9.50
N VAL A 422 11.24 12.71 10.12
CA VAL A 422 11.47 11.52 10.97
C VAL A 422 11.81 10.30 10.11
N ILE A 423 11.17 10.14 8.95
CA ILE A 423 11.51 9.07 7.98
C ILE A 423 12.95 9.26 7.47
N ARG A 424 13.33 10.51 7.17
CA ARG A 424 14.71 10.83 6.78
C ARG A 424 15.72 10.49 7.87
N ASP A 425 15.44 10.86 9.13
CA ASP A 425 16.31 10.52 10.25
C ASP A 425 16.45 9.01 10.42
N TYR A 426 15.32 8.27 10.32
CA TYR A 426 15.32 6.81 10.34
C TYR A 426 16.24 6.23 9.25
N PHE A 427 16.13 6.73 8.02
CA PHE A 427 17.01 6.31 6.93
C PHE A 427 18.49 6.60 7.24
N GLU A 428 18.82 7.81 7.72
CA GLU A 428 20.19 8.19 8.06
C GLU A 428 20.79 7.31 9.16
N GLU A 429 20.01 6.94 10.16
CA GLU A 429 20.44 6.03 11.24
C GLU A 429 20.73 4.61 10.75
N HIS A 430 20.02 4.14 9.73
CA HIS A 430 20.09 2.75 9.27
C HIS A 430 20.92 2.54 8.01
N LYS A 431 21.33 3.61 7.31
CA LYS A 431 22.10 3.52 6.06
C LYS A 431 23.52 2.95 6.21
N THR A 432 24.05 2.84 7.44
CA THR A 432 25.41 2.33 7.71
C THR A 432 25.47 0.81 7.84
N GLY A 433 24.35 0.11 7.69
CA GLY A 433 24.28 -1.35 7.64
C GLY A 433 25.02 -1.92 6.41
N PRO A 434 25.31 -3.24 6.37
CA PRO A 434 25.85 -3.86 5.17
C PRO A 434 24.88 -3.63 4.01
N ALA A 435 25.34 -2.95 2.96
CA ALA A 435 24.54 -2.65 1.79
C ALA A 435 24.06 -3.98 1.14
N THR A 436 22.76 -4.22 1.19
CA THR A 436 22.16 -5.32 0.46
C THR A 436 21.91 -4.86 -0.97
N THR A 437 22.49 -5.54 -1.95
CA THR A 437 22.28 -5.18 -3.34
C THR A 437 20.90 -5.60 -3.84
N LEU A 438 20.36 -4.91 -4.85
CA LEU A 438 19.12 -5.29 -5.52
C LEU A 438 19.17 -6.74 -5.99
N LYS A 439 20.31 -7.16 -6.52
CA LYS A 439 20.57 -8.55 -6.93
C LYS A 439 20.37 -9.56 -5.80
N GLN A 440 20.87 -9.28 -4.59
CA GLN A 440 20.68 -10.16 -3.43
C GLN A 440 19.20 -10.22 -3.02
N ILE A 441 18.50 -9.09 -3.01
CA ILE A 441 17.06 -9.04 -2.71
C ILE A 441 16.28 -9.85 -3.75
N TYR A 442 16.55 -9.63 -5.03
CA TYR A 442 15.89 -10.34 -6.12
C TYR A 442 16.01 -11.87 -5.96
N TYR A 443 17.24 -12.39 -5.83
CA TYR A 443 17.43 -13.84 -5.71
C TYR A 443 16.90 -14.43 -4.40
N SER A 444 16.69 -13.65 -3.36
CA SER A 444 16.06 -14.11 -2.11
C SER A 444 14.54 -14.16 -2.18
N LYS A 445 13.91 -13.35 -3.03
CA LYS A 445 12.45 -13.18 -3.13
C LYS A 445 11.85 -13.63 -4.49
N SER A 446 12.67 -13.96 -5.49
CA SER A 446 12.23 -14.44 -6.81
C SER A 446 11.91 -15.93 -6.81
N TYR A 447 11.28 -16.41 -7.88
CA TYR A 447 11.07 -17.83 -8.07
C TYR A 447 12.40 -18.60 -8.13
N PRO A 448 12.56 -19.68 -7.35
CA PRO A 448 13.77 -20.46 -7.36
C PRO A 448 14.09 -20.97 -8.79
N GLY A 449 15.32 -20.71 -9.24
CA GLY A 449 15.81 -21.25 -10.50
C GLY A 449 15.13 -20.71 -11.77
N ILE A 450 14.52 -19.53 -11.75
CA ILE A 450 13.86 -18.91 -12.92
C ILE A 450 14.77 -18.91 -14.16
N ASN A 451 16.07 -18.75 -13.98
CA ASN A 451 17.08 -18.80 -15.04
C ASN A 451 17.31 -20.21 -15.65
N SER A 452 16.70 -21.24 -15.09
CA SER A 452 16.75 -22.63 -15.58
C SER A 452 15.38 -23.17 -16.02
N TRP A 453 14.34 -22.33 -16.03
CA TRP A 453 13.02 -22.77 -16.49
C TRP A 453 13.03 -23.17 -17.96
N ARG A 454 12.30 -24.24 -18.27
CA ARG A 454 12.19 -24.76 -19.62
C ARG A 454 11.30 -23.88 -20.49
N VAL A 455 11.72 -23.55 -21.69
CA VAL A 455 10.95 -22.82 -22.70
C VAL A 455 10.45 -23.78 -23.75
N SER A 456 9.16 -23.82 -24.03
CA SER A 456 8.53 -24.67 -25.03
C SER A 456 7.27 -24.05 -25.62
N GLU A 457 6.78 -24.59 -26.72
CA GLU A 457 5.58 -24.14 -27.39
C GLU A 457 4.33 -24.50 -26.58
N TYR A 458 3.36 -23.56 -26.50
CA TYR A 458 2.09 -23.77 -25.84
C TYR A 458 1.22 -24.79 -26.59
N GLN A 459 0.74 -25.82 -25.90
CA GLN A 459 -0.06 -26.91 -26.46
C GLN A 459 -1.47 -26.98 -25.81
N GLY A 460 -2.01 -25.84 -25.34
CA GLY A 460 -3.35 -25.79 -24.76
C GLY A 460 -3.46 -26.15 -23.27
N ALA A 461 -2.34 -26.47 -22.62
CA ALA A 461 -2.31 -26.73 -21.17
C ALA A 461 -1.60 -25.61 -20.41
N ALA A 462 -2.02 -25.35 -19.18
CA ALA A 462 -1.33 -24.39 -18.32
C ALA A 462 0.12 -24.81 -18.07
N PRO A 463 1.07 -23.86 -17.95
CA PRO A 463 2.46 -24.19 -17.65
C PRO A 463 2.58 -24.92 -16.32
N GLY A 464 3.46 -25.90 -16.27
CA GLY A 464 3.89 -26.53 -15.03
C GLY A 464 4.84 -25.62 -14.23
N HIS A 465 5.28 -26.10 -13.08
CA HIS A 465 6.35 -25.41 -12.34
C HIS A 465 7.61 -25.33 -13.21
N ASN A 466 8.22 -24.15 -13.24
CA ASN A 466 9.46 -23.89 -13.97
C ASN A 466 9.34 -24.03 -15.50
N GLU A 467 8.20 -23.64 -16.06
CA GLU A 467 7.95 -23.63 -17.51
C GLU A 467 7.57 -22.24 -18.02
N ILE A 468 8.07 -21.90 -19.20
CA ILE A 468 7.66 -20.76 -20.02
C ILE A 468 7.11 -21.34 -21.31
N LEU A 469 5.81 -21.18 -21.55
CA LEU A 469 5.17 -21.66 -22.78
C LEU A 469 4.88 -20.48 -23.68
N TRP A 470 5.33 -20.51 -24.93
CA TRP A 470 5.10 -19.44 -25.89
C TRP A 470 4.07 -19.84 -26.96
N GLU A 471 3.24 -18.89 -27.35
CA GLU A 471 2.27 -18.97 -28.43
C GLU A 471 2.50 -17.81 -29.40
N GLN A 472 2.57 -18.11 -30.72
CA GLN A 472 2.70 -17.07 -31.72
C GLN A 472 1.30 -16.55 -32.13
N MET A 473 1.02 -15.30 -31.80
CA MET A 473 -0.28 -14.66 -32.04
C MET A 473 -0.41 -14.06 -33.47
N GLY A 474 0.70 -13.92 -34.17
CA GLY A 474 0.73 -13.43 -35.54
C GLY A 474 2.02 -12.73 -35.90
N SER A 475 2.11 -12.33 -37.17
CA SER A 475 3.22 -11.56 -37.73
C SER A 475 2.70 -10.47 -38.67
N THR A 476 3.34 -9.31 -38.65
CA THR A 476 3.02 -8.21 -39.57
C THR A 476 4.31 -7.71 -40.18
N ARG A 477 4.32 -7.54 -41.53
CA ARG A 477 5.46 -6.97 -42.24
C ARG A 477 5.16 -5.55 -42.68
N SER A 478 6.06 -4.63 -42.38
CA SER A 478 6.02 -3.24 -42.81
C SER A 478 7.38 -2.87 -43.43
N GLY A 479 7.42 -2.75 -44.75
CA GLY A 479 8.67 -2.52 -45.48
C GLY A 479 9.70 -3.62 -45.26
N ASP A 480 10.85 -3.25 -44.73
CA ASP A 480 11.97 -4.15 -44.39
C ASP A 480 11.89 -4.75 -42.97
N VAL A 481 10.87 -4.41 -42.20
CA VAL A 481 10.69 -4.81 -40.79
C VAL A 481 9.58 -5.85 -40.66
N SER A 482 9.81 -6.87 -39.84
CA SER A 482 8.81 -7.83 -39.38
C SER A 482 8.54 -7.60 -37.87
N ILE A 483 7.27 -7.68 -37.49
CA ILE A 483 6.79 -7.59 -36.10
C ILE A 483 6.09 -8.90 -35.79
N ASP A 484 6.75 -9.76 -35.05
CA ASP A 484 6.18 -11.02 -34.58
C ASP A 484 5.60 -10.83 -33.16
N ARG A 485 4.38 -11.30 -32.97
CA ARG A 485 3.62 -11.17 -31.74
C ARG A 485 3.58 -12.51 -31.04
N TYR A 486 3.94 -12.51 -29.75
CA TYR A 486 3.93 -13.70 -28.92
C TYR A 486 3.17 -13.45 -27.62
N LEU A 487 2.58 -14.52 -27.09
CA LEU A 487 2.05 -14.58 -25.75
C LEU A 487 2.86 -15.61 -24.95
N LEU A 488 3.45 -15.18 -23.83
CA LEU A 488 4.26 -16.04 -22.97
C LEU A 488 3.48 -16.41 -21.71
N HIS A 489 3.16 -17.69 -21.53
CA HIS A 489 2.51 -18.21 -20.35
C HIS A 489 3.57 -18.73 -19.38
N HIS A 490 3.59 -18.23 -18.14
CA HIS A 490 4.61 -18.61 -17.15
C HIS A 490 4.03 -18.96 -15.76
N SER A 491 2.73 -18.91 -15.63
CA SER A 491 1.97 -19.45 -14.50
C SER A 491 0.56 -19.78 -14.97
N ARG A 492 -0.24 -20.38 -14.10
CA ARG A 492 -1.61 -20.73 -14.43
C ARG A 492 -2.45 -19.55 -14.95
N TYR A 493 -2.17 -18.34 -14.47
CA TYR A 493 -2.95 -17.16 -14.80
C TYR A 493 -2.19 -16.09 -15.56
N LEU A 494 -0.87 -16.12 -15.57
CA LEU A 494 -0.08 -15.06 -16.16
C LEU A 494 0.33 -15.39 -17.59
N ALA A 495 -0.09 -14.49 -18.49
CA ALA A 495 0.32 -14.49 -19.86
C ALA A 495 0.84 -13.09 -20.23
N MET A 496 2.05 -13.01 -20.74
CA MET A 496 2.77 -11.78 -21.00
C MET A 496 2.85 -11.52 -22.51
N PRO A 497 2.27 -10.41 -23.02
CA PRO A 497 2.44 -9.99 -24.41
C PRO A 497 3.89 -9.62 -24.71
N LEU A 498 4.40 -10.10 -25.84
CA LEU A 498 5.74 -9.82 -26.31
C LEU A 498 5.75 -9.51 -27.80
N LEU A 499 6.52 -8.51 -28.18
CA LEU A 499 6.86 -8.19 -29.56
C LEU A 499 8.32 -8.54 -29.83
N HIS A 500 8.56 -9.21 -30.95
CA HIS A 500 9.88 -9.33 -31.57
C HIS A 500 9.86 -8.54 -32.87
N ILE A 501 10.62 -7.46 -32.91
CA ILE A 501 10.67 -6.54 -34.05
C ILE A 501 12.07 -6.66 -34.66
N HIS A 502 12.14 -7.02 -35.93
CA HIS A 502 13.41 -7.31 -36.61
C HIS A 502 13.40 -6.99 -38.09
N LYS A 503 14.57 -6.80 -38.70
CA LYS A 503 14.73 -6.69 -40.15
C LYS A 503 15.00 -8.06 -40.78
N SER A 504 14.50 -8.27 -41.98
CA SER A 504 14.55 -9.58 -42.69
C SER A 504 15.94 -10.03 -43.14
N SER A 505 16.99 -9.22 -42.99
CA SER A 505 18.22 -9.36 -43.78
C SER A 505 19.52 -9.68 -43.03
N SER A 506 19.52 -10.11 -41.77
CA SER A 506 20.80 -10.35 -41.07
C SER A 506 20.83 -11.56 -40.14
N ASP A 507 21.91 -12.38 -40.24
CA ASP A 507 22.11 -13.58 -39.45
C ASP A 507 22.75 -13.37 -38.07
N GLN A 508 23.26 -12.17 -37.76
CA GLN A 508 23.88 -11.85 -36.47
C GLN A 508 23.48 -10.43 -36.02
N ARG A 509 22.45 -10.34 -35.18
CA ARG A 509 22.03 -9.08 -34.59
C ARG A 509 22.13 -9.12 -33.07
N ARG A 510 22.42 -7.95 -32.49
CA ARG A 510 22.33 -7.74 -31.04
C ARG A 510 20.85 -7.70 -30.65
N VAL A 511 20.50 -8.16 -29.45
CA VAL A 511 19.14 -8.14 -28.94
C VAL A 511 19.01 -7.01 -27.93
N LEU A 512 18.08 -6.10 -28.20
CA LEU A 512 17.73 -5.03 -27.28
C LEU A 512 16.39 -5.34 -26.62
N LEU A 513 16.42 -5.40 -25.29
CA LEU A 513 15.21 -5.42 -24.48
C LEU A 513 14.73 -3.96 -24.35
N TRP A 514 13.59 -3.67 -24.98
CA TRP A 514 12.97 -2.36 -24.95
C TRP A 514 11.87 -2.34 -23.90
N LEU A 515 12.01 -1.49 -22.88
CA LEU A 515 11.03 -1.31 -21.81
C LEU A 515 10.41 0.09 -21.93
N GLY A 516 9.12 0.15 -22.25
CA GLY A 516 8.40 1.42 -22.35
C GLY A 516 7.67 1.76 -21.06
N GLU A 517 7.54 3.04 -20.77
CA GLU A 517 6.80 3.56 -19.61
C GLU A 517 5.35 3.03 -19.55
N SER A 518 4.72 2.84 -20.70
CA SER A 518 3.35 2.32 -20.80
C SER A 518 3.27 0.83 -21.19
N GLY A 519 4.37 0.08 -21.09
CA GLY A 519 4.49 -1.30 -21.53
C GLY A 519 5.34 -1.46 -22.79
N LYS A 520 4.97 -2.43 -23.64
CA LYS A 520 5.72 -2.72 -24.89
C LYS A 520 5.65 -1.59 -25.91
N VAL A 521 6.49 -1.67 -26.94
CA VAL A 521 6.54 -0.74 -28.06
C VAL A 521 5.14 -0.44 -28.62
N ARG A 522 4.88 0.85 -28.83
CA ARG A 522 3.68 1.39 -29.48
C ARG A 522 4.05 2.16 -30.74
N GLU A 523 3.06 2.57 -31.50
CA GLU A 523 3.25 3.43 -32.68
C GLU A 523 4.03 4.72 -32.35
N SER A 524 3.77 5.33 -31.20
CA SER A 524 4.48 6.53 -30.73
C SER A 524 5.99 6.33 -30.57
N ASP A 525 6.44 5.12 -30.27
CA ASP A 525 7.83 4.80 -30.02
C ASP A 525 8.59 4.44 -31.32
N TRP A 526 7.87 4.36 -32.45
CA TRP A 526 8.39 3.81 -33.70
C TRP A 526 9.63 4.52 -34.22
N SER A 527 9.68 5.85 -34.10
CA SER A 527 10.84 6.62 -34.55
C SER A 527 12.14 6.24 -33.84
N ASP A 528 12.05 5.93 -32.56
CA ASP A 528 13.21 5.53 -31.75
C ASP A 528 13.56 4.06 -31.95
N VAL A 529 12.56 3.20 -31.98
CA VAL A 529 12.71 1.78 -32.32
C VAL A 529 13.39 1.62 -33.68
N ARG A 530 13.02 2.42 -34.67
CA ARG A 530 13.62 2.38 -36.01
C ARG A 530 15.13 2.69 -35.98
N LYS A 531 15.58 3.63 -35.16
CA LYS A 531 17.02 3.93 -35.00
C LYS A 531 17.82 2.73 -34.53
N TYR A 532 17.28 1.95 -33.59
CA TYR A 532 17.94 0.74 -33.10
C TYR A 532 17.93 -0.37 -34.15
N LEU A 533 16.82 -0.54 -34.88
CA LEU A 533 16.75 -1.50 -36.00
C LEU A 533 17.78 -1.16 -37.08
N ASP A 534 17.97 0.13 -37.40
CA ASP A 534 18.95 0.60 -38.37
C ASP A 534 20.39 0.44 -37.84
N ALA A 535 20.60 0.50 -36.55
CA ALA A 535 21.86 0.23 -35.88
C ALA A 535 22.19 -1.28 -35.71
N GLY A 536 21.31 -2.17 -36.23
CA GLY A 536 21.53 -3.61 -36.27
C GLY A 536 21.05 -4.37 -35.03
N TYR A 537 20.05 -3.86 -34.34
CA TYR A 537 19.39 -4.57 -33.25
C TYR A 537 18.15 -5.32 -33.74
N ASP A 538 17.86 -6.44 -33.08
CA ASP A 538 16.51 -6.97 -32.96
C ASP A 538 15.94 -6.48 -31.64
N ILE A 539 14.65 -6.09 -31.64
CA ILE A 539 13.98 -5.52 -30.47
C ILE A 539 13.07 -6.59 -29.87
N VAL A 540 13.21 -6.82 -28.58
CA VAL A 540 12.26 -7.60 -27.77
C VAL A 540 11.61 -6.66 -26.77
N SER A 541 10.29 -6.56 -26.80
CA SER A 541 9.54 -5.65 -25.95
C SER A 541 8.33 -6.34 -25.36
N ILE A 542 8.03 -6.07 -24.09
CA ILE A 542 7.00 -6.77 -23.32
C ILE A 542 6.05 -5.78 -22.63
N ASP A 543 4.84 -6.27 -22.33
CA ASP A 543 4.01 -5.70 -21.29
C ASP A 543 4.26 -6.48 -19.99
N PRO A 544 4.96 -5.90 -19.03
CA PRO A 544 5.04 -6.51 -17.69
C PRO A 544 3.64 -6.67 -17.08
N ARG A 545 3.51 -7.61 -16.13
CA ARG A 545 2.22 -7.88 -15.47
C ARG A 545 1.58 -6.60 -14.91
N GLY A 546 0.29 -6.39 -15.22
CA GLY A 546 -0.46 -5.20 -14.78
C GLY A 546 -0.21 -3.94 -15.61
N LEU A 547 0.66 -3.97 -16.63
CA LEU A 547 0.91 -2.85 -17.55
C LEU A 547 0.50 -3.20 -18.99
N GLY A 548 0.43 -2.20 -19.84
CA GLY A 548 0.10 -2.37 -21.27
C GLY A 548 -1.23 -3.10 -21.50
N GLU A 549 -1.22 -4.16 -22.29
CA GLU A 549 -2.43 -4.97 -22.60
C GLU A 549 -2.87 -5.87 -21.43
N THR A 550 -2.05 -6.00 -20.38
CA THR A 550 -2.40 -6.77 -19.18
C THR A 550 -3.06 -5.91 -18.09
N ARG A 551 -3.28 -4.62 -18.37
CA ARG A 551 -3.95 -3.70 -17.45
C ARG A 551 -5.38 -4.15 -17.17
N MET A 552 -5.82 -3.94 -15.94
CA MET A 552 -7.23 -4.10 -15.61
C MET A 552 -8.05 -3.01 -16.33
N PRO A 553 -9.16 -3.36 -17.00
CA PRO A 553 -10.10 -2.36 -17.48
C PRO A 553 -10.68 -1.64 -16.25
N TYR A 554 -10.27 -0.40 -16.07
CA TYR A 554 -10.74 0.44 -14.98
C TYR A 554 -11.63 1.52 -15.53
N LYS A 555 -12.81 1.66 -14.94
CA LYS A 555 -13.66 2.83 -15.14
C LYS A 555 -13.62 3.60 -13.84
N ALA A 556 -13.20 4.87 -13.87
CA ALA A 556 -13.19 5.75 -12.71
C ALA A 556 -14.48 5.54 -11.90
N ALA A 557 -14.33 5.01 -10.70
CA ALA A 557 -15.44 4.32 -10.05
C ALA A 557 -16.40 5.29 -9.39
N SER A 558 -16.01 6.49 -9.05
CA SER A 558 -16.86 7.36 -8.27
C SER A 558 -16.78 8.81 -8.73
N PRO A 559 -17.95 9.46 -8.96
CA PRO A 559 -18.01 10.92 -9.05
C PRO A 559 -17.54 11.58 -7.75
N ASP A 560 -17.39 10.83 -6.66
CA ASP A 560 -16.96 11.30 -5.35
C ASP A 560 -15.43 11.30 -5.18
N ASP A 561 -14.67 10.77 -6.14
CA ASP A 561 -13.22 10.91 -6.18
C ASP A 561 -12.82 12.13 -7.06
N PRO A 562 -12.61 13.31 -6.45
CA PRO A 562 -12.37 14.54 -7.20
C PRO A 562 -11.01 14.54 -7.92
N LEU A 563 -10.07 13.68 -7.54
CA LEU A 563 -8.77 13.57 -8.19
C LEU A 563 -8.81 12.59 -9.36
N LEU A 564 -9.37 11.40 -9.17
CA LEU A 564 -9.51 10.42 -10.25
C LEU A 564 -10.49 10.85 -11.31
N GLY A 565 -11.54 11.60 -10.96
CA GLY A 565 -12.51 12.16 -11.93
C GLY A 565 -11.94 13.25 -12.83
N GLN A 566 -10.79 13.86 -12.49
CA GLN A 566 -10.10 14.89 -13.25
C GLN A 566 -8.87 14.38 -14.01
N MET A 567 -8.38 13.19 -13.69
CA MET A 567 -7.26 12.55 -14.37
C MET A 567 -7.75 11.79 -15.61
N ASP A 568 -6.94 11.78 -16.66
CA ASP A 568 -7.12 10.79 -17.72
C ASP A 568 -6.89 9.38 -17.16
N PHE A 569 -7.43 8.36 -17.87
CA PHE A 569 -7.37 6.98 -17.40
C PHE A 569 -5.95 6.49 -17.12
N ASP A 570 -4.98 6.88 -17.96
CA ASP A 570 -3.61 6.42 -17.82
C ASP A 570 -2.96 6.96 -16.54
N ARG A 571 -3.18 8.22 -16.22
CA ARG A 571 -2.69 8.84 -14.99
C ARG A 571 -3.38 8.30 -13.75
N ALA A 572 -4.71 8.10 -13.80
CA ALA A 572 -5.45 7.50 -12.70
C ALA A 572 -4.98 6.08 -12.40
N TYR A 573 -4.66 5.30 -13.43
CA TYR A 573 -4.19 3.93 -13.27
C TYR A 573 -2.87 3.82 -12.51
N VAL A 574 -1.91 4.69 -12.81
CA VAL A 574 -0.56 4.69 -12.20
C VAL A 574 -0.41 5.66 -11.03
N SER A 575 -1.49 6.29 -10.59
CA SER A 575 -1.42 7.22 -9.46
C SER A 575 -0.86 6.54 -8.21
N PRO A 576 0.19 7.08 -7.56
CA PRO A 576 0.73 6.49 -6.34
C PRO A 576 -0.14 6.75 -5.10
N ILE A 577 -1.21 7.54 -5.25
CA ILE A 577 -2.09 7.94 -4.15
C ILE A 577 -3.32 7.02 -4.07
N SER A 578 -3.95 6.72 -5.21
CA SER A 578 -5.19 5.94 -5.25
C SER A 578 -5.37 5.21 -6.58
N GLY A 579 -4.27 4.89 -7.25
CA GLY A 579 -4.30 4.20 -8.53
C GLY A 579 -4.52 2.70 -8.39
N VAL A 580 -5.12 2.09 -9.42
CA VAL A 580 -5.30 0.63 -9.49
C VAL A 580 -3.97 -0.11 -9.36
N LEU A 581 -2.91 0.44 -9.94
CA LEU A 581 -1.57 -0.13 -9.87
C LEU A 581 -1.02 -0.12 -8.43
N ALA A 582 -1.37 0.89 -7.63
CA ALA A 582 -0.98 0.96 -6.22
C ALA A 582 -1.51 -0.25 -5.44
N ASP A 583 -2.76 -0.67 -5.68
CA ASP A 583 -3.33 -1.85 -5.05
C ASP A 583 -2.58 -3.14 -5.44
N TYR A 584 -2.19 -3.28 -6.70
CA TYR A 584 -1.34 -4.41 -7.12
C TYR A 584 0.02 -4.40 -6.42
N VAL A 585 0.62 -3.21 -6.27
CA VAL A 585 1.91 -3.04 -5.60
C VAL A 585 1.78 -3.41 -4.12
N TYR A 586 0.77 -2.90 -3.41
CA TYR A 586 0.57 -3.22 -1.98
C TYR A 586 0.23 -4.69 -1.74
N ASN A 587 -0.60 -5.31 -2.59
CA ASN A 587 -0.83 -6.75 -2.56
C ASN A 587 0.49 -7.53 -2.72
N SER A 588 1.40 -7.05 -3.57
CA SER A 588 2.72 -7.66 -3.77
C SER A 588 3.63 -7.51 -2.55
N VAL A 589 3.53 -6.36 -1.86
CA VAL A 589 4.24 -6.11 -0.59
C VAL A 589 3.73 -7.05 0.49
N LEU A 590 2.41 -7.18 0.67
CA LEU A 590 1.80 -8.11 1.63
C LEU A 590 2.25 -9.56 1.46
N THR A 591 2.37 -10.03 0.21
CA THR A 591 2.84 -11.38 -0.11
C THR A 591 4.37 -11.52 -0.06
N GLY A 592 5.10 -10.44 0.27
CA GLY A 592 6.56 -10.44 0.39
C GLY A 592 7.33 -10.57 -0.94
N ARG A 593 6.62 -10.34 -2.06
CA ARG A 593 7.20 -10.36 -3.41
C ARG A 593 6.96 -9.02 -4.13
N PRO A 594 7.69 -7.95 -3.77
CA PRO A 594 7.48 -6.60 -4.31
C PRO A 594 7.36 -6.56 -5.83
N TYR A 595 6.48 -5.70 -6.33
CA TYR A 595 6.08 -5.63 -7.73
C TYR A 595 7.26 -5.38 -8.68
N LEU A 596 8.20 -4.50 -8.32
CA LEU A 596 9.43 -4.25 -9.08
C LEU A 596 10.22 -5.56 -9.34
N LEU A 597 10.35 -6.43 -8.33
CA LEU A 597 11.06 -7.70 -8.48
C LEU A 597 10.32 -8.65 -9.42
N GLN A 598 8.99 -8.60 -9.41
CA GLN A 598 8.17 -9.38 -10.33
C GLN A 598 8.26 -8.86 -11.78
N MET A 599 8.40 -7.54 -11.98
CA MET A 599 8.67 -7.01 -13.33
C MET A 599 10.06 -7.41 -13.83
N ILE A 600 11.07 -7.48 -12.96
CA ILE A 600 12.40 -8.02 -13.33
C ILE A 600 12.27 -9.50 -13.74
N GLU A 601 11.44 -10.29 -13.08
CA GLU A 601 11.14 -11.68 -13.48
C GLU A 601 10.52 -11.73 -14.88
N ASP A 602 9.58 -10.83 -15.20
CA ASP A 602 8.96 -10.76 -16.53
C ASP A 602 10.01 -10.50 -17.62
N VAL A 603 10.96 -9.59 -17.34
CA VAL A 603 12.07 -9.34 -18.29
C VAL A 603 12.99 -10.56 -18.41
N GLU A 604 13.27 -11.31 -17.33
CA GLU A 604 14.05 -12.55 -17.39
C GLU A 604 13.33 -13.62 -18.22
N ILE A 605 12.00 -13.75 -18.08
CA ILE A 605 11.18 -14.66 -18.88
C ILE A 605 11.30 -14.31 -20.38
N ALA A 606 11.19 -13.02 -20.73
CA ALA A 606 11.34 -12.55 -22.10
C ALA A 606 12.75 -12.79 -22.65
N ARG A 607 13.78 -12.53 -21.86
CA ARG A 607 15.19 -12.81 -22.21
C ARG A 607 15.42 -14.29 -22.49
N ARG A 608 14.88 -15.17 -21.65
CA ARG A 608 14.99 -16.61 -21.84
C ARG A 608 14.29 -17.10 -23.12
N PHE A 609 13.07 -16.63 -23.34
CA PHE A 609 12.35 -16.89 -24.59
C PHE A 609 13.20 -16.45 -25.80
N ALA A 610 13.72 -15.22 -25.78
CA ALA A 610 14.54 -14.70 -26.87
C ALA A 610 15.82 -15.53 -27.08
N ALA A 611 16.49 -15.93 -26.00
CA ALA A 611 17.69 -16.76 -26.07
C ALA A 611 17.43 -18.12 -26.74
N GLU A 612 16.36 -18.82 -26.40
CA GLU A 612 16.04 -20.14 -26.92
C GLU A 612 15.37 -20.07 -28.30
N LYS A 613 14.34 -19.22 -28.48
CA LYS A 613 13.59 -19.12 -29.73
C LYS A 613 14.41 -18.55 -30.86
N MET A 614 15.29 -17.59 -30.59
CA MET A 614 16.14 -16.93 -31.57
C MET A 614 17.52 -17.60 -31.68
N ASN A 615 17.75 -18.72 -30.98
CA ASN A 615 19.01 -19.45 -30.94
C ASN A 615 20.23 -18.57 -30.64
N ARG A 616 20.11 -17.69 -29.60
CA ARG A 616 21.11 -16.68 -29.26
C ARG A 616 21.59 -16.80 -27.82
N ASN A 617 22.79 -17.34 -27.67
CA ASN A 617 23.58 -17.26 -26.42
C ASN A 617 24.27 -15.90 -26.27
N SER A 618 23.64 -14.83 -26.67
CA SER A 618 24.22 -13.50 -26.83
C SER A 618 24.12 -12.67 -25.54
N GLU A 619 25.03 -11.70 -25.41
CA GLU A 619 24.83 -10.59 -24.51
C GLU A 619 23.59 -9.80 -24.95
N PHE A 620 22.72 -9.53 -24.01
CA PHE A 620 21.55 -8.68 -24.19
C PHE A 620 21.87 -7.25 -23.79
N GLU A 621 21.29 -6.30 -24.48
CA GLU A 621 21.31 -4.90 -24.08
C GLU A 621 19.88 -4.50 -23.66
N VAL A 622 19.75 -3.54 -22.73
CA VAL A 622 18.46 -3.05 -22.24
C VAL A 622 18.41 -1.53 -22.28
N THR A 623 17.25 -0.99 -22.63
CA THR A 623 16.93 0.44 -22.52
C THR A 623 15.51 0.62 -22.01
N GLY A 624 15.24 1.77 -21.41
CA GLY A 624 13.90 2.16 -20.97
C GLY A 624 13.59 3.60 -21.36
N THR A 625 12.32 3.90 -21.57
CA THR A 625 11.81 5.25 -21.84
C THR A 625 11.12 5.82 -20.61
N GLY A 626 11.22 7.16 -20.40
CA GLY A 626 10.59 7.83 -19.26
C GLY A 626 10.96 7.17 -17.91
N ASP A 627 9.96 6.89 -17.09
CA ASP A 627 10.14 6.25 -15.76
C ASP A 627 10.59 4.77 -15.87
N ALA A 628 10.35 4.08 -17.01
CA ALA A 628 10.84 2.70 -17.22
C ALA A 628 12.37 2.60 -17.31
N ALA A 629 13.08 3.73 -17.35
CA ALA A 629 14.51 3.78 -17.15
C ALA A 629 14.93 3.18 -15.79
N THR A 630 14.10 3.32 -14.76
CA THR A 630 14.32 2.71 -13.44
C THR A 630 14.29 1.19 -13.54
N LEU A 631 13.30 0.60 -14.23
CA LEU A 631 13.24 -0.84 -14.43
C LEU A 631 14.42 -1.35 -15.24
N SER A 632 14.81 -0.65 -16.31
CA SER A 632 15.95 -1.09 -17.14
C SER A 632 17.28 -1.08 -16.40
N ARG A 633 17.50 -0.13 -15.49
CA ARG A 633 18.67 -0.12 -14.58
C ARG A 633 18.61 -1.29 -13.61
N ALA A 634 17.45 -1.51 -12.97
CA ALA A 634 17.23 -2.62 -12.06
C ALA A 634 17.50 -3.97 -12.74
N VAL A 635 17.04 -4.14 -13.97
CA VAL A 635 17.28 -5.33 -14.80
C VAL A 635 18.78 -5.53 -15.07
N ALA A 636 19.48 -4.48 -15.53
CA ALA A 636 20.90 -4.56 -15.83
C ALA A 636 21.77 -4.86 -14.60
N GLU A 637 21.38 -4.35 -13.44
CA GLU A 637 22.07 -4.61 -12.16
C GLU A 637 21.83 -6.05 -11.66
N THR A 638 20.66 -6.58 -11.93
CA THR A 638 20.18 -7.82 -11.31
C THR A 638 20.45 -9.04 -12.18
N LEU A 639 20.11 -8.97 -13.47
CA LEU A 639 20.16 -10.13 -14.37
C LEU A 639 21.55 -10.28 -15.01
N PRO A 640 22.01 -11.52 -15.21
CA PRO A 640 23.33 -11.77 -15.79
C PRO A 640 23.37 -11.45 -17.30
N ASN A 641 24.51 -10.98 -17.78
CA ASN A 641 24.82 -10.75 -19.19
C ASN A 641 23.84 -9.76 -19.87
N ILE A 642 23.41 -8.74 -19.14
CA ILE A 642 22.62 -7.64 -19.68
C ILE A 642 23.41 -6.34 -19.50
N LYS A 643 23.57 -5.58 -20.59
CA LYS A 643 24.23 -4.27 -20.59
C LYS A 643 23.21 -3.17 -20.74
N LEU A 644 23.27 -2.19 -19.84
CA LEU A 644 22.45 -0.97 -19.93
C LEU A 644 22.98 -0.07 -21.05
N LEU A 645 22.09 0.36 -21.95
CA LEU A 645 22.39 1.40 -22.93
C LEU A 645 22.18 2.79 -22.34
N PRO A 646 22.83 3.84 -22.90
CA PRO A 646 22.58 5.22 -22.53
C PRO A 646 21.10 5.59 -22.67
N GLN A 647 20.58 6.29 -21.68
CA GLN A 647 19.16 6.70 -21.59
C GLN A 647 19.11 8.23 -21.41
N PRO A 648 19.24 9.02 -22.49
CA PRO A 648 19.34 10.48 -22.41
C PRO A 648 18.07 11.14 -21.84
N ASP A 649 16.90 10.54 -22.08
CA ASP A 649 15.58 11.05 -21.65
C ASP A 649 15.05 10.32 -20.41
N ALA A 650 15.93 9.67 -19.65
CA ALA A 650 15.55 8.93 -18.46
C ALA A 650 15.10 9.87 -17.33
N HIS A 651 13.90 9.63 -16.84
CA HIS A 651 13.45 10.20 -15.58
C HIS A 651 13.67 9.17 -14.46
N VAL A 652 14.65 9.41 -13.60
CA VAL A 652 14.95 8.54 -12.47
C VAL A 652 14.82 9.35 -11.21
N VAL A 653 13.78 9.06 -10.44
CA VAL A 653 13.58 9.66 -9.12
C VAL A 653 14.61 9.11 -8.15
N LYS A 654 15.22 9.98 -7.38
CA LYS A 654 16.19 9.62 -6.34
C LYS A 654 15.60 9.87 -4.97
N TRP A 655 16.04 9.09 -4.00
CA TRP A 655 15.71 9.33 -2.60
C TRP A 655 15.99 10.76 -2.14
N SER A 656 17.15 11.34 -2.55
CA SER A 656 17.51 12.72 -2.26
C SER A 656 16.47 13.74 -2.77
N ASP A 657 15.85 13.49 -3.92
CA ASP A 657 14.88 14.43 -4.49
C ASP A 657 13.57 14.45 -3.69
N LEU A 658 13.20 13.31 -3.12
CA LEU A 658 12.05 13.19 -2.22
C LEU A 658 12.30 13.90 -0.89
N VAL A 659 13.43 13.60 -0.21
CA VAL A 659 13.72 14.16 1.12
C VAL A 659 14.07 15.63 1.08
N GLU A 660 14.54 16.16 -0.06
CA GLU A 660 14.75 17.59 -0.30
C GLU A 660 13.50 18.31 -0.79
N GLN A 661 12.36 17.60 -0.84
CA GLN A 661 11.06 18.09 -1.29
C GLN A 661 11.04 18.66 -2.72
N LYS A 662 11.97 18.23 -3.57
CA LYS A 662 11.96 18.55 -4.99
C LYS A 662 10.89 17.78 -5.75
N GLN A 663 10.55 16.59 -5.25
CA GLN A 663 9.50 15.72 -5.73
C GLN A 663 8.86 15.04 -4.53
N GLU A 664 7.53 14.91 -4.51
CA GLU A 664 6.80 14.30 -3.40
C GLU A 664 6.37 12.87 -3.69
N LEU A 665 6.25 12.53 -4.97
CA LEU A 665 5.70 11.26 -5.41
C LEU A 665 6.79 10.38 -6.02
N TRP A 666 6.78 9.12 -5.62
CA TRP A 666 7.58 8.05 -6.22
C TRP A 666 6.72 7.27 -7.19
N PRO A 667 7.19 6.91 -8.41
CA PRO A 667 6.44 6.03 -9.29
C PRO A 667 6.16 4.71 -8.59
N ILE A 668 4.86 4.40 -8.42
CA ILE A 668 4.41 3.32 -7.53
C ILE A 668 4.91 1.96 -7.98
N GLU A 669 5.00 1.73 -9.29
CA GLU A 669 5.48 0.48 -9.90
C GLU A 669 6.91 0.14 -9.55
N TYR A 670 7.72 1.12 -9.18
CA TYR A 670 9.13 0.93 -8.80
C TYR A 670 9.34 0.96 -7.28
N LEU A 671 8.25 0.89 -6.52
CA LEU A 671 8.32 0.81 -5.06
C LEU A 671 8.98 -0.50 -4.63
N LEU A 672 10.02 -0.37 -3.81
CA LEU A 672 10.71 -1.50 -3.20
C LEU A 672 10.98 -1.19 -1.73
N PRO A 673 10.48 -1.99 -0.77
CA PRO A 673 10.84 -1.84 0.63
C PRO A 673 12.37 -1.87 0.82
N GLY A 674 12.92 -0.81 1.44
CA GLY A 674 14.36 -0.62 1.58
C GLY A 674 15.07 -0.12 0.32
N GLY A 675 14.33 0.28 -0.73
CA GLY A 675 14.90 0.72 -2.01
C GLY A 675 15.83 1.91 -1.91
N ALA A 676 15.63 2.81 -0.93
CA ALA A 676 16.48 3.96 -0.71
C ALA A 676 17.95 3.60 -0.35
N TYR A 677 18.21 2.39 0.13
CA TYR A 677 19.57 1.93 0.49
C TYR A 677 20.33 1.31 -0.70
N ILE A 678 19.69 1.14 -1.84
CA ILE A 678 20.25 0.44 -3.00
C ILE A 678 20.89 1.42 -3.98
N HIS A 679 20.59 2.69 -3.89
CA HIS A 679 20.99 3.75 -4.85
C HIS A 679 22.04 4.71 -4.30
#